data_f02b5b3bd7f9bf4f321d4f6025f558b3
#
_entry.id   f02b5b3bd7f9bf4f321d4f6025f558b3
#
_cell.length_a   1.000
_cell.length_b   1.000
_cell.length_c   1.000
_cell.angle_alpha   90.00
_cell.angle_beta   90.00
_cell.angle_gamma   90.00
#
_symmetry.space_group_name_H-M   'P 1'
#
loop_
_entity.id
_entity.type
_entity.pdbx_description
1 polymer ?
#
loop_
_entity_poly.entity_id
_entity_poly.type
_entity_poly.pdbx_seq_one_letter_code
_entity_poly.pdbx_strand_id
1 'polypeptide(L)'
;MSFLHLAIVLPFIVALLIPLFYRWTKQVHTGWLVLPIPVILFIYFLTFIPKTMDGATIVSMPWIPRLGINFTVVVDGLSLLFALLITGIGSLVTFYSIYYLGKKKERLSNFYTFLFIFMTAMLGVVLSDNLIVLYLFWELTSISSFLLIGYWYHRERSRYGARKSMMITVFGGLMMLGGFILLHIMSDSFSIREIISNADVISNNSLFIPAMILILLGAFTKSAQVPFHIWLPDAMEAPTPVSAYLHSATMVKAGIYIVARFTPLFASSGVWFWTVSLVGITTLFWGSLNATKKNDLKAILAYSTISQLGLIMALLGVGAASLHFDTLSDDIYVMAIVAAVFHLFNHATFKGSLFMMVGIVDHETGTRDIRRLGGLMRIMPITATIAFIGTFAMAGIPPFNGFLSKEMFFESMVNITQLQLFDASTWGVLLPVVAWVASVFTFVYSMIIFFKTFTGKVKPYLLPKKPHEAPFGLLLPPIILSIFVVGIGLFPNLIAEPILEPAVRAIVPGLSTDFSIHISLWHGFTPALLMTFGVVALGIVLFLTHKYWKPWITTKVPKALRIGKTYDNGMYYLEQGSYRMTMFIMTGWLRTYLNYMLSAFILMMASVMIFTQALDFNFSSMTKVTVVDFVLAAVILVTLVGIVFSKSRITSIILLGAMGYTISIFFVISRAPDLALTQLIIETISVVLYLLVFYHLPQFSNIEEKPKWLSMKTFLSIGVGVIITLVSLSAYNTTFYDSISKYYVDNAYVEAAGRNIVNVILVDFRGFDTMFETAVLSIAAIGIYAMIKLRLTKRGENDENE
;
A
#
# COMPACT_ATOMS: atom_id res chain seq x y z
N MET A 1 -27.00 -8.12 8.25
CA MET A 1 -25.87 -7.38 8.86
C MET A 1 -26.01 -7.44 10.37
N SER A 2 -25.02 -7.98 11.08
CA SER A 2 -25.06 -7.99 12.56
C SER A 2 -24.61 -6.63 13.11
N PHE A 3 -24.84 -6.39 14.42
CA PHE A 3 -24.37 -5.19 15.10
C PHE A 3 -22.83 -5.03 15.03
N LEU A 4 -22.07 -6.15 14.96
CA LEU A 4 -20.61 -6.11 14.80
C LEU A 4 -20.19 -5.59 13.42
N HIS A 5 -20.82 -6.03 12.34
CA HIS A 5 -20.59 -5.47 11.01
C HIS A 5 -20.95 -3.99 10.96
N LEU A 6 -22.06 -3.62 11.60
CA LEU A 6 -22.49 -2.22 11.69
C LEU A 6 -21.46 -1.39 12.45
N ALA A 7 -20.89 -1.89 13.55
CA ALA A 7 -19.88 -1.19 14.34
C ALA A 7 -18.62 -0.84 13.51
N ILE A 8 -18.23 -1.71 12.55
CA ILE A 8 -17.11 -1.43 11.63
C ILE A 8 -17.51 -0.38 10.59
N VAL A 9 -18.71 -0.49 10.00
CA VAL A 9 -19.14 0.34 8.87
C VAL A 9 -19.71 1.69 9.32
N LEU A 10 -20.20 1.80 10.56
CA LEU A 10 -20.84 3.03 11.07
C LEU A 10 -19.96 4.28 10.96
N PRO A 11 -18.67 4.27 11.34
CA PRO A 11 -17.82 5.44 11.15
C PRO A 11 -17.68 5.83 9.67
N PHE A 12 -17.69 4.86 8.73
CA PHE A 12 -17.65 5.14 7.30
C PHE A 12 -18.93 5.81 6.81
N ILE A 13 -20.10 5.32 7.25
CA ILE A 13 -21.39 5.97 6.91
C ILE A 13 -21.41 7.40 7.42
N VAL A 14 -20.98 7.61 8.67
CA VAL A 14 -20.87 8.93 9.25
C VAL A 14 -19.90 9.81 8.47
N ALA A 15 -18.76 9.28 8.06
CA ALA A 15 -17.78 10.01 7.23
C ALA A 15 -18.39 10.53 5.93
N LEU A 16 -19.22 9.74 5.26
CA LEU A 16 -19.96 10.16 4.05
C LEU A 16 -21.00 11.25 4.32
N LEU A 17 -21.60 11.25 5.52
CA LEU A 17 -22.63 12.22 5.91
C LEU A 17 -22.05 13.54 6.46
N ILE A 18 -20.80 13.57 6.92
CA ILE A 18 -20.14 14.77 7.47
C ILE A 18 -20.21 15.99 6.53
N PRO A 19 -19.96 15.89 5.20
CA PRO A 19 -20.07 17.03 4.30
C PRO A 19 -21.48 17.63 4.23
N LEU A 20 -22.51 16.80 4.38
CA LEU A 20 -23.91 17.21 4.42
C LEU A 20 -24.21 17.94 5.74
N PHE A 21 -23.86 17.34 6.87
CA PHE A 21 -24.03 17.96 8.19
C PHE A 21 -23.28 19.28 8.31
N TYR A 22 -22.08 19.37 7.76
CA TYR A 22 -21.28 20.60 7.76
C TYR A 22 -21.99 21.77 7.04
N ARG A 23 -22.73 21.48 5.97
CA ARG A 23 -23.53 22.50 5.25
C ARG A 23 -24.71 23.04 6.09
N TRP A 24 -25.34 22.16 6.88
CA TRP A 24 -26.54 22.50 7.64
C TRP A 24 -26.22 23.14 9.01
N THR A 25 -25.11 22.74 9.62
CA THR A 25 -24.76 23.16 10.99
C THR A 25 -23.58 24.14 11.04
N LYS A 26 -23.66 25.23 10.26
CA LYS A 26 -22.60 26.24 10.19
C LYS A 26 -22.20 26.86 11.53
N GLN A 27 -23.08 26.83 12.56
CA GLN A 27 -22.82 27.42 13.87
C GLN A 27 -22.08 26.50 14.84
N VAL A 28 -22.23 25.17 14.77
CA VAL A 28 -21.64 24.22 15.69
C VAL A 28 -20.32 23.67 15.12
N HIS A 29 -19.32 23.38 15.97
CA HIS A 29 -18.09 22.73 15.56
C HIS A 29 -18.40 21.28 15.19
N THR A 30 -18.03 20.84 13.97
CA THR A 30 -18.33 19.50 13.43
C THR A 30 -17.93 18.36 14.39
N GLY A 31 -16.86 18.56 15.16
CA GLY A 31 -16.40 17.59 16.15
C GLY A 31 -17.44 17.20 17.20
N TRP A 32 -18.30 18.13 17.64
CA TRP A 32 -19.37 17.81 18.59
C TRP A 32 -20.44 16.89 18.01
N LEU A 33 -20.70 16.99 16.71
CA LEU A 33 -21.69 16.14 16.04
C LEU A 33 -21.18 14.71 15.84
N VAL A 34 -19.87 14.55 15.64
CA VAL A 34 -19.28 13.23 15.35
C VAL A 34 -18.72 12.52 16.59
N LEU A 35 -18.44 13.26 17.67
CA LEU A 35 -17.89 12.71 18.92
C LEU A 35 -18.71 11.55 19.53
N PRO A 36 -20.05 11.56 19.50
CA PRO A 36 -20.83 10.44 20.07
C PRO A 36 -20.50 9.09 19.44
N ILE A 37 -20.11 9.05 18.18
CA ILE A 37 -19.89 7.80 17.44
C ILE A 37 -18.73 6.97 18.04
N PRO A 38 -17.49 7.47 18.15
CA PRO A 38 -16.42 6.69 18.76
C PRO A 38 -16.67 6.39 20.25
N VAL A 39 -17.41 7.25 20.98
CA VAL A 39 -17.78 6.98 22.36
C VAL A 39 -18.78 5.81 22.45
N ILE A 40 -19.81 5.79 21.62
CA ILE A 40 -20.78 4.69 21.57
C ILE A 40 -20.07 3.39 21.18
N LEU A 41 -19.17 3.43 20.19
CA LEU A 41 -18.40 2.27 19.78
C LEU A 41 -17.50 1.77 20.91
N PHE A 42 -16.86 2.66 21.65
CA PHE A 42 -16.03 2.30 22.79
C PHE A 42 -16.86 1.60 23.87
N ILE A 43 -18.01 2.16 24.24
CA ILE A 43 -18.95 1.54 25.20
C ILE A 43 -19.43 0.19 24.68
N TYR A 44 -19.74 0.09 23.38
CA TYR A 44 -20.17 -1.17 22.77
C TYR A 44 -19.07 -2.24 22.88
N PHE A 45 -17.81 -1.93 22.57
CA PHE A 45 -16.72 -2.89 22.71
C PHE A 45 -16.39 -3.24 24.17
N LEU A 46 -16.63 -2.35 25.14
CA LEU A 46 -16.52 -2.70 26.56
C LEU A 46 -17.45 -3.86 26.96
N THR A 47 -18.62 -4.01 26.33
CA THR A 47 -19.57 -5.10 26.62
C THR A 47 -19.04 -6.47 26.17
N PHE A 48 -17.97 -6.52 25.38
CA PHE A 48 -17.35 -7.78 24.95
C PHE A 48 -16.26 -8.28 25.89
N ILE A 49 -15.81 -7.48 26.88
CA ILE A 49 -14.77 -7.91 27.84
C ILE A 49 -15.16 -9.24 28.51
N PRO A 50 -16.35 -9.41 29.13
CA PRO A 50 -16.71 -10.68 29.73
C PRO A 50 -16.80 -11.84 28.71
N LYS A 51 -17.28 -11.55 27.50
CA LYS A 51 -17.48 -12.57 26.46
C LYS A 51 -16.17 -13.14 25.92
N THR A 52 -15.12 -12.31 25.84
CA THR A 52 -13.80 -12.78 25.36
C THR A 52 -13.06 -13.62 26.38
N MET A 53 -13.46 -13.63 27.63
CA MET A 53 -12.97 -14.58 28.64
C MET A 53 -13.50 -16.00 28.37
N ASP A 54 -14.74 -16.11 27.87
CA ASP A 54 -15.37 -17.38 27.52
C ASP A 54 -14.99 -17.89 26.12
N GLY A 55 -14.43 -17.06 25.26
CA GLY A 55 -14.01 -17.41 23.91
C GLY A 55 -14.26 -16.33 22.87
N ALA A 56 -13.98 -16.64 21.61
CA ALA A 56 -14.14 -15.69 20.51
C ALA A 56 -15.60 -15.59 20.03
N THR A 57 -16.10 -14.37 19.84
CA THR A 57 -17.38 -14.12 19.18
C THR A 57 -17.18 -13.99 17.68
N ILE A 58 -17.86 -14.84 16.88
CA ILE A 58 -17.69 -14.94 15.45
C ILE A 58 -19.02 -14.66 14.76
N VAL A 59 -19.00 -13.77 13.78
CA VAL A 59 -20.16 -13.48 12.94
C VAL A 59 -19.72 -13.35 11.49
N SER A 60 -20.31 -14.13 10.59
CA SER A 60 -19.97 -14.14 9.17
C SER A 60 -21.13 -13.63 8.31
N MET A 61 -20.80 -12.92 7.25
CA MET A 61 -21.72 -12.50 6.21
C MET A 61 -21.10 -12.82 4.83
N PRO A 62 -21.78 -13.57 3.95
CA PRO A 62 -21.26 -13.84 2.62
C PRO A 62 -21.15 -12.54 1.80
N TRP A 63 -19.99 -12.34 1.18
CA TRP A 63 -19.76 -11.18 0.31
C TRP A 63 -19.58 -11.60 -1.14
N ILE A 64 -18.58 -12.45 -1.43
CA ILE A 64 -18.35 -13.02 -2.77
C ILE A 64 -18.25 -14.56 -2.62
N PRO A 65 -19.39 -15.27 -2.49
CA PRO A 65 -19.40 -16.70 -2.17
C PRO A 65 -18.64 -17.57 -3.19
N ARG A 66 -18.69 -17.19 -4.48
CA ARG A 66 -18.00 -17.92 -5.55
C ARG A 66 -16.47 -17.97 -5.40
N LEU A 67 -15.89 -17.01 -4.69
CA LEU A 67 -14.45 -16.93 -4.43
C LEU A 67 -14.09 -17.31 -2.99
N GLY A 68 -15.03 -17.79 -2.19
CA GLY A 68 -14.80 -18.07 -0.77
C GLY A 68 -14.58 -16.84 0.11
N ILE A 69 -14.87 -15.63 -0.41
CA ILE A 69 -14.61 -14.37 0.29
C ILE A 69 -15.86 -14.00 1.11
N ASN A 70 -15.77 -14.16 2.42
CA ASN A 70 -16.79 -13.81 3.37
C ASN A 70 -16.35 -12.65 4.26
N PHE A 71 -17.26 -11.74 4.58
CA PHE A 71 -17.00 -10.71 5.59
C PHE A 71 -17.24 -11.30 6.97
N THR A 72 -16.25 -12.05 7.44
CA THR A 72 -16.27 -12.67 8.78
C THR A 72 -15.60 -11.74 9.77
N VAL A 73 -16.30 -11.41 10.84
CA VAL A 73 -15.85 -10.56 11.95
C VAL A 73 -15.63 -11.44 13.16
N VAL A 74 -14.44 -11.30 13.76
CA VAL A 74 -14.05 -12.05 14.98
C VAL A 74 -13.67 -11.06 16.07
N VAL A 75 -14.28 -11.22 17.23
CA VAL A 75 -13.93 -10.50 18.44
C VAL A 75 -13.35 -11.51 19.43
N ASP A 76 -12.03 -11.58 19.49
CA ASP A 76 -11.26 -12.30 20.50
C ASP A 76 -10.50 -11.29 21.38
N GLY A 77 -9.73 -11.77 22.36
CA GLY A 77 -9.01 -10.87 23.27
C GLY A 77 -8.06 -9.92 22.58
N LEU A 78 -7.32 -10.36 21.52
CA LEU A 78 -6.39 -9.51 20.77
C LEU A 78 -7.13 -8.43 19.97
N SER A 79 -8.15 -8.82 19.21
CA SER A 79 -8.95 -7.88 18.41
C SER A 79 -9.73 -6.91 19.29
N LEU A 80 -10.23 -7.34 20.45
CA LEU A 80 -10.90 -6.49 21.42
C LEU A 80 -9.97 -5.44 22.02
N LEU A 81 -8.74 -5.83 22.43
CA LEU A 81 -7.73 -4.90 22.93
C LEU A 81 -7.50 -3.76 21.93
N PHE A 82 -7.30 -4.11 20.65
CA PHE A 82 -7.10 -3.10 19.59
C PHE A 82 -8.37 -2.27 19.34
N ALA A 83 -9.55 -2.86 19.31
CA ALA A 83 -10.81 -2.14 19.11
C ALA A 83 -11.06 -1.11 20.24
N LEU A 84 -10.75 -1.46 21.49
CA LEU A 84 -10.83 -0.55 22.63
C LEU A 84 -9.82 0.60 22.52
N LEU A 85 -8.59 0.33 22.09
CA LEU A 85 -7.59 1.39 21.86
C LEU A 85 -7.99 2.31 20.70
N ILE A 86 -8.50 1.76 19.58
CA ILE A 86 -8.93 2.54 18.41
C ILE A 86 -10.09 3.46 18.77
N THR A 87 -11.11 2.95 19.43
CA THR A 87 -12.32 3.72 19.75
C THR A 87 -12.13 4.63 20.97
N GLY A 88 -11.44 4.17 22.01
CA GLY A 88 -11.19 4.94 23.23
C GLY A 88 -10.28 6.15 22.97
N ILE A 89 -9.09 5.92 22.41
CA ILE A 89 -8.18 7.04 22.06
C ILE A 89 -8.78 7.86 20.91
N GLY A 90 -9.50 7.22 19.97
CA GLY A 90 -10.27 7.92 18.93
C GLY A 90 -11.28 8.92 19.49
N SER A 91 -11.98 8.58 20.57
CA SER A 91 -12.90 9.48 21.28
C SER A 91 -12.16 10.69 21.87
N LEU A 92 -11.04 10.43 22.56
CA LEU A 92 -10.23 11.49 23.16
C LEU A 92 -9.60 12.40 22.11
N VAL A 93 -9.13 11.85 21.00
CA VAL A 93 -8.58 12.62 19.86
C VAL A 93 -9.65 13.45 19.17
N THR A 94 -10.85 12.89 18.98
CA THR A 94 -11.97 13.64 18.40
C THR A 94 -12.36 14.83 19.29
N PHE A 95 -12.42 14.61 20.60
CA PHE A 95 -12.67 15.68 21.57
C PHE A 95 -11.54 16.72 21.59
N TYR A 96 -10.27 16.30 21.62
CA TYR A 96 -9.11 17.19 21.57
C TYR A 96 -9.12 18.06 20.30
N SER A 97 -9.51 17.48 19.16
CA SER A 97 -9.57 18.17 17.87
C SER A 97 -10.55 19.34 17.86
N ILE A 98 -11.63 19.29 18.67
CA ILE A 98 -12.63 20.38 18.78
C ILE A 98 -11.98 21.69 19.25
N TYR A 99 -11.05 21.59 20.19
CA TYR A 99 -10.35 22.73 20.78
C TYR A 99 -9.04 23.08 20.06
N TYR A 100 -8.42 22.11 19.37
CA TYR A 100 -7.17 22.30 18.64
C TYR A 100 -7.36 22.94 17.26
N LEU A 101 -8.42 22.57 16.52
CA LEU A 101 -8.67 23.03 15.16
C LEU A 101 -9.69 24.20 15.17
N GLY A 102 -9.23 25.36 14.71
CA GLY A 102 -10.10 26.55 14.62
C GLY A 102 -11.09 26.47 13.47
N LYS A 103 -12.39 26.57 13.76
CA LYS A 103 -13.49 26.49 12.80
C LYS A 103 -13.35 27.41 11.58
N LYS A 104 -12.83 28.63 11.76
CA LYS A 104 -12.69 29.63 10.68
C LYS A 104 -11.48 29.41 9.79
N LYS A 105 -10.46 28.67 10.26
CA LYS A 105 -9.16 28.52 9.58
C LYS A 105 -9.00 27.17 8.90
N GLU A 106 -9.77 26.16 9.32
CA GLU A 106 -9.54 24.78 8.96
C GLU A 106 -10.73 24.15 8.22
N ARG A 107 -10.45 23.22 7.31
CA ARG A 107 -11.48 22.46 6.57
C ARG A 107 -11.96 21.28 7.42
N LEU A 108 -12.72 21.56 8.48
CA LEU A 108 -13.17 20.56 9.46
C LEU A 108 -13.91 19.37 8.85
N SER A 109 -14.70 19.59 7.80
CA SER A 109 -15.39 18.52 7.09
C SER A 109 -14.39 17.46 6.60
N ASN A 110 -13.34 17.86 5.87
CA ASN A 110 -12.34 16.93 5.34
C ASN A 110 -11.59 16.23 6.47
N PHE A 111 -11.22 16.97 7.53
CA PHE A 111 -10.50 16.40 8.67
C PHE A 111 -11.27 15.25 9.31
N TYR A 112 -12.51 15.46 9.69
CA TYR A 112 -13.31 14.43 10.36
C TYR A 112 -13.74 13.33 9.41
N THR A 113 -14.01 13.61 8.14
CA THR A 113 -14.25 12.58 7.13
C THR A 113 -13.06 11.62 7.03
N PHE A 114 -11.85 12.12 6.88
CA PHE A 114 -10.65 11.29 6.77
C PHE A 114 -10.35 10.53 8.07
N LEU A 115 -10.57 11.16 9.23
CA LEU A 115 -10.39 10.55 10.53
C LEU A 115 -11.33 9.35 10.74
N PHE A 116 -12.59 9.48 10.33
CA PHE A 116 -13.60 8.42 10.48
C PHE A 116 -13.43 7.30 9.45
N ILE A 117 -13.02 7.60 8.21
CA ILE A 117 -12.61 6.57 7.24
C ILE A 117 -11.44 5.77 7.81
N PHE A 118 -10.47 6.45 8.41
CA PHE A 118 -9.32 5.80 9.03
C PHE A 118 -9.73 4.92 10.23
N MET A 119 -10.68 5.37 11.07
CA MET A 119 -11.22 4.58 12.19
C MET A 119 -11.89 3.29 11.69
N THR A 120 -12.77 3.40 10.66
CA THR A 120 -13.37 2.23 9.98
C THR A 120 -12.31 1.26 9.50
N ALA A 121 -11.31 1.78 8.80
CA ALA A 121 -10.25 0.97 8.22
C ALA A 121 -9.47 0.20 9.30
N MET A 122 -9.15 0.85 10.42
CA MET A 122 -8.46 0.19 11.53
C MET A 122 -9.32 -0.84 12.24
N LEU A 123 -10.60 -0.55 12.47
CA LEU A 123 -11.54 -1.55 13.02
C LEU A 123 -11.68 -2.74 12.08
N GLY A 124 -11.78 -2.50 10.77
CA GLY A 124 -11.82 -3.56 9.78
C GLY A 124 -10.57 -4.45 9.77
N VAL A 125 -9.36 -3.87 9.89
CA VAL A 125 -8.11 -4.65 9.97
C VAL A 125 -8.09 -5.57 11.18
N VAL A 126 -8.47 -5.07 12.37
CA VAL A 126 -8.31 -5.84 13.61
C VAL A 126 -9.45 -6.83 13.89
N LEU A 127 -10.58 -6.67 13.21
CA LEU A 127 -11.77 -7.53 13.43
C LEU A 127 -12.00 -8.53 12.28
N SER A 128 -11.32 -8.39 11.13
CA SER A 128 -11.53 -9.30 9.99
C SER A 128 -10.81 -10.63 10.15
N ASP A 129 -11.50 -11.72 9.88
CA ASP A 129 -10.95 -13.09 9.81
C ASP A 129 -10.62 -13.53 8.37
N ASN A 130 -10.99 -12.78 7.37
CA ASN A 130 -10.71 -13.09 5.97
C ASN A 130 -9.53 -12.27 5.44
N LEU A 131 -8.54 -12.93 4.83
CA LEU A 131 -7.30 -12.32 4.34
C LEU A 131 -7.56 -11.17 3.34
N ILE A 132 -8.50 -11.35 2.41
CA ILE A 132 -8.83 -10.35 1.38
C ILE A 132 -9.55 -9.15 1.99
N VAL A 133 -10.50 -9.41 2.89
CA VAL A 133 -11.22 -8.34 3.61
C VAL A 133 -10.26 -7.55 4.50
N LEU A 134 -9.36 -8.23 5.21
CA LEU A 134 -8.29 -7.60 5.99
C LEU A 134 -7.42 -6.71 5.09
N TYR A 135 -6.99 -7.23 3.93
CA TYR A 135 -6.18 -6.47 2.97
C TYR A 135 -6.90 -5.21 2.45
N LEU A 136 -8.19 -5.32 2.14
CA LEU A 136 -8.99 -4.16 1.72
C LEU A 136 -8.97 -3.05 2.77
N PHE A 137 -9.22 -3.39 4.04
CA PHE A 137 -9.15 -2.42 5.13
C PHE A 137 -7.71 -1.95 5.39
N TRP A 138 -6.70 -2.80 5.20
CA TRP A 138 -5.29 -2.43 5.28
C TRP A 138 -4.93 -1.33 4.28
N GLU A 139 -5.35 -1.45 3.02
CA GLU A 139 -5.11 -0.41 2.03
C GLU A 139 -5.95 0.85 2.29
N LEU A 140 -7.16 0.70 2.80
CA LEU A 140 -7.97 1.83 3.22
C LEU A 140 -7.26 2.63 4.35
N THR A 141 -6.50 1.96 5.25
CA THR A 141 -5.66 2.68 6.23
C THR A 141 -4.52 3.46 5.56
N SER A 142 -3.94 2.96 4.46
CA SER A 142 -2.89 3.65 3.70
C SER A 142 -3.44 4.92 3.05
N ILE A 143 -4.59 4.82 2.38
CA ILE A 143 -5.25 5.95 1.70
C ILE A 143 -5.71 7.01 2.71
N SER A 144 -6.40 6.60 3.76
CA SER A 144 -6.93 7.55 4.76
C SER A 144 -5.82 8.24 5.55
N SER A 145 -4.74 7.53 5.89
CA SER A 145 -3.57 8.14 6.54
C SER A 145 -2.83 9.10 5.60
N PHE A 146 -2.71 8.79 4.29
CA PHE A 146 -2.18 9.71 3.30
C PHE A 146 -2.97 11.04 3.29
N LEU A 147 -4.31 10.97 3.28
CA LEU A 147 -5.17 12.15 3.31
C LEU A 147 -5.04 12.94 4.62
N LEU A 148 -4.88 12.25 5.75
CA LEU A 148 -4.69 12.88 7.06
C LEU A 148 -3.31 13.52 7.20
N ILE A 149 -2.23 12.87 6.74
CA ILE A 149 -0.87 13.43 6.76
C ILE A 149 -0.78 14.62 5.79
N GLY A 150 -1.41 14.49 4.62
CA GLY A 150 -1.50 15.53 3.60
C GLY A 150 -2.53 16.61 3.88
N TYR A 151 -3.16 16.65 5.05
CA TYR A 151 -4.24 17.59 5.36
C TYR A 151 -3.90 19.06 5.06
N TRP A 152 -2.70 19.51 5.44
CA TRP A 152 -2.18 20.81 5.05
C TRP A 152 -1.45 20.75 3.70
N TYR A 153 -2.16 20.35 2.65
CA TYR A 153 -1.62 20.13 1.30
C TYR A 153 -0.92 21.35 0.67
N HIS A 154 -1.17 22.58 1.19
CA HIS A 154 -0.45 23.78 0.75
C HIS A 154 1.04 23.73 1.12
N ARG A 155 1.41 22.99 2.19
CA ARG A 155 2.78 22.87 2.67
C ARG A 155 3.50 21.76 1.89
N GLU A 156 4.62 22.08 1.27
CA GLU A 156 5.42 21.10 0.52
C GLU A 156 5.85 19.91 1.38
N ARG A 157 6.28 20.16 2.62
CA ARG A 157 6.69 19.11 3.57
C ARG A 157 5.54 18.16 3.89
N SER A 158 4.31 18.66 4.02
CA SER A 158 3.13 17.83 4.26
C SER A 158 2.83 16.90 3.07
N ARG A 159 2.91 17.44 1.83
CA ARG A 159 2.78 16.63 0.61
C ARG A 159 3.88 15.58 0.46
N TYR A 160 5.12 15.96 0.76
CA TYR A 160 6.26 15.04 0.72
C TYR A 160 6.09 13.91 1.74
N GLY A 161 5.80 14.23 3.02
CA GLY A 161 5.59 13.23 4.07
C GLY A 161 4.43 12.29 3.76
N ALA A 162 3.32 12.82 3.24
CA ALA A 162 2.16 12.02 2.84
C ALA A 162 2.51 11.04 1.70
N ARG A 163 3.14 11.52 0.62
CA ARG A 163 3.56 10.66 -0.51
C ARG A 163 4.54 9.58 -0.07
N LYS A 164 5.54 9.93 0.73
CA LYS A 164 6.54 8.99 1.24
C LYS A 164 5.91 7.91 2.11
N SER A 165 5.02 8.30 3.03
CA SER A 165 4.26 7.36 3.86
C SER A 165 3.44 6.40 2.99
N MET A 166 2.67 6.93 2.04
CA MET A 166 1.83 6.13 1.14
C MET A 166 2.68 5.14 0.31
N MET A 167 3.75 5.61 -0.35
CA MET A 167 4.57 4.76 -1.21
C MET A 167 5.17 3.58 -0.44
N ILE A 168 5.70 3.82 0.78
CA ILE A 168 6.32 2.77 1.59
C ILE A 168 5.25 1.80 2.11
N THR A 169 4.11 2.31 2.59
CA THR A 169 3.08 1.45 3.19
C THR A 169 2.27 0.67 2.15
N VAL A 170 2.02 1.23 0.95
CA VAL A 170 1.38 0.51 -0.16
C VAL A 170 2.32 -0.55 -0.73
N PHE A 171 3.61 -0.24 -0.90
CA PHE A 171 4.60 -1.25 -1.30
C PHE A 171 4.57 -2.46 -0.35
N GLY A 172 4.60 -2.21 0.97
CA GLY A 172 4.47 -3.28 1.95
C GLY A 172 3.13 -4.01 1.90
N GLY A 173 2.04 -3.29 1.65
CA GLY A 173 0.71 -3.88 1.48
C GLY A 173 0.63 -4.83 0.29
N LEU A 174 1.21 -4.46 -0.86
CA LEU A 174 1.30 -5.33 -2.04
C LEU A 174 2.13 -6.60 -1.77
N MET A 175 3.25 -6.47 -1.03
CA MET A 175 4.01 -7.64 -0.59
C MET A 175 3.15 -8.56 0.30
N MET A 176 2.43 -7.99 1.28
CA MET A 176 1.54 -8.75 2.16
C MET A 176 0.41 -9.44 1.39
N LEU A 177 -0.17 -8.79 0.37
CA LEU A 177 -1.16 -9.43 -0.51
C LEU A 177 -0.56 -10.65 -1.21
N GLY A 178 0.67 -10.54 -1.74
CA GLY A 178 1.38 -11.67 -2.30
C GLY A 178 1.52 -12.82 -1.29
N GLY A 179 1.89 -12.51 -0.04
CA GLY A 179 1.95 -13.48 1.05
C GLY A 179 0.59 -14.14 1.35
N PHE A 180 -0.50 -13.37 1.36
CA PHE A 180 -1.86 -13.87 1.56
C PHE A 180 -2.32 -14.79 0.43
N ILE A 181 -1.97 -14.48 -0.82
CA ILE A 181 -2.25 -15.35 -1.96
C ILE A 181 -1.48 -16.67 -1.83
N LEU A 182 -0.21 -16.62 -1.41
CA LEU A 182 0.56 -17.84 -1.17
C LEU A 182 -0.03 -18.69 -0.04
N LEU A 183 -0.51 -18.06 1.05
CA LEU A 183 -1.23 -18.78 2.11
C LEU A 183 -2.49 -19.45 1.59
N HIS A 184 -3.28 -18.76 0.77
CA HIS A 184 -4.46 -19.34 0.15
C HIS A 184 -4.12 -20.53 -0.75
N ILE A 185 -3.07 -20.44 -1.57
CA ILE A 185 -2.61 -21.57 -2.42
C ILE A 185 -2.23 -22.79 -1.59
N MET A 186 -1.67 -22.60 -0.38
CA MET A 186 -1.26 -23.71 0.49
C MET A 186 -2.42 -24.32 1.30
N SER A 187 -3.46 -23.51 1.64
CA SER A 187 -4.53 -23.89 2.57
C SER A 187 -5.91 -24.05 1.93
N ASP A 188 -6.07 -23.61 0.67
CA ASP A 188 -7.36 -23.49 -0.03
C ASP A 188 -8.43 -22.69 0.75
N SER A 189 -8.00 -21.81 1.66
CA SER A 189 -8.86 -20.97 2.49
C SER A 189 -8.37 -19.54 2.57
N PHE A 190 -9.32 -18.58 2.72
CA PHE A 190 -9.03 -17.20 3.08
C PHE A 190 -9.31 -16.90 4.56
N SER A 191 -9.81 -17.84 5.35
CA SER A 191 -10.06 -17.67 6.78
C SER A 191 -8.74 -17.79 7.56
N ILE A 192 -8.40 -16.75 8.33
CA ILE A 192 -7.16 -16.72 9.13
C ILE A 192 -7.17 -17.84 10.16
N ARG A 193 -8.31 -18.13 10.79
CA ARG A 193 -8.44 -19.17 11.80
C ARG A 193 -8.27 -20.56 11.19
N GLU A 194 -8.86 -20.82 10.03
CA GLU A 194 -8.71 -22.10 9.32
C GLU A 194 -7.25 -22.31 8.90
N ILE A 195 -6.57 -21.26 8.42
CA ILE A 195 -5.15 -21.29 8.09
C ILE A 195 -4.31 -21.62 9.32
N ILE A 196 -4.58 -20.98 10.46
CA ILE A 196 -3.85 -21.23 11.70
C ILE A 196 -4.13 -22.64 12.23
N SER A 197 -5.35 -23.15 12.12
CA SER A 197 -5.67 -24.54 12.55
C SER A 197 -4.96 -25.60 11.70
N ASN A 198 -4.54 -25.28 10.48
CA ASN A 198 -3.80 -26.16 9.57
C ASN A 198 -2.28 -25.84 9.53
N ALA A 199 -1.73 -25.18 10.56
CA ALA A 199 -0.36 -24.72 10.59
C ALA A 199 0.67 -25.84 10.34
N ASP A 200 0.46 -27.04 10.89
CA ASP A 200 1.35 -28.20 10.74
C ASP A 200 1.47 -28.66 9.28
N VAL A 201 0.38 -28.64 8.53
CA VAL A 201 0.36 -29.00 7.11
C VAL A 201 1.04 -27.91 6.28
N ILE A 202 0.74 -26.65 6.57
CA ILE A 202 1.23 -25.48 5.84
C ILE A 202 2.74 -25.31 6.06
N SER A 203 3.25 -25.58 7.26
CA SER A 203 4.68 -25.41 7.62
C SER A 203 5.64 -26.28 6.78
N ASN A 204 5.17 -27.40 6.26
CA ASN A 204 5.94 -28.31 5.43
C ASN A 204 5.97 -27.93 3.93
N ASN A 205 5.23 -26.87 3.54
CA ASN A 205 5.16 -26.44 2.15
C ASN A 205 6.35 -25.54 1.78
N SER A 206 6.90 -25.69 0.56
CA SER A 206 8.01 -24.86 0.05
C SER A 206 7.70 -23.37 -0.03
N LEU A 207 6.42 -22.98 -0.15
CA LEU A 207 5.96 -21.60 -0.20
C LEU A 207 5.80 -20.96 1.19
N PHE A 208 5.99 -21.71 2.28
CA PHE A 208 5.82 -21.23 3.65
C PHE A 208 6.74 -20.06 4.00
N ILE A 209 8.05 -20.21 3.77
CA ILE A 209 9.04 -19.15 4.03
C ILE A 209 8.83 -17.93 3.13
N PRO A 210 8.62 -18.06 1.81
CA PRO A 210 8.26 -16.92 0.96
C PRO A 210 7.01 -16.17 1.44
N ALA A 211 5.94 -16.85 1.80
CA ALA A 211 4.72 -16.25 2.31
C ALA A 211 4.97 -15.46 3.61
N MET A 212 5.72 -16.07 4.54
CA MET A 212 6.12 -15.46 5.80
C MET A 212 6.91 -14.16 5.58
N ILE A 213 7.93 -14.17 4.71
CA ILE A 213 8.76 -12.98 4.42
C ILE A 213 7.90 -11.87 3.81
N LEU A 214 7.03 -12.17 2.88
CA LEU A 214 6.15 -11.19 2.23
C LEU A 214 5.17 -10.54 3.23
N ILE A 215 4.60 -11.32 4.14
CA ILE A 215 3.72 -10.82 5.20
C ILE A 215 4.50 -9.94 6.18
N LEU A 216 5.71 -10.37 6.59
CA LEU A 216 6.58 -9.59 7.47
C LEU A 216 6.99 -8.26 6.83
N LEU A 217 7.29 -8.23 5.53
CA LEU A 217 7.59 -6.97 4.82
C LEU A 217 6.41 -6.00 4.93
N GLY A 218 5.18 -6.47 4.72
CA GLY A 218 3.97 -5.67 4.93
C GLY A 218 3.84 -5.12 6.36
N ALA A 219 4.02 -5.97 7.35
CA ALA A 219 3.96 -5.61 8.76
C ALA A 219 5.04 -4.59 9.16
N PHE A 220 6.28 -4.80 8.70
CA PHE A 220 7.42 -3.93 9.01
C PHE A 220 7.30 -2.53 8.38
N THR A 221 6.76 -2.42 7.16
CA THR A 221 6.53 -1.11 6.54
C THR A 221 5.52 -0.28 7.34
N LYS A 222 4.40 -0.87 7.74
CA LYS A 222 3.33 -0.18 8.48
C LYS A 222 3.75 0.17 9.91
N SER A 223 4.48 -0.73 10.58
CA SER A 223 4.99 -0.51 11.94
C SER A 223 6.34 0.21 11.99
N ALA A 224 6.74 0.83 10.90
CA ALA A 224 7.94 1.65 10.80
C ALA A 224 9.20 0.96 11.34
N GLN A 225 9.38 -0.34 11.04
CA GLN A 225 10.58 -1.08 11.39
C GLN A 225 11.74 -0.73 10.45
N VAL A 226 12.97 -0.85 10.91
CA VAL A 226 14.18 -0.65 10.08
C VAL A 226 14.21 -1.72 8.98
N PRO A 227 14.45 -1.35 7.69
CA PRO A 227 14.84 -0.01 7.17
C PRO A 227 13.67 0.91 6.82
N PHE A 228 12.42 0.47 6.92
CA PHE A 228 11.23 1.19 6.43
C PHE A 228 10.76 2.34 7.35
N HIS A 229 11.41 2.58 8.48
CA HIS A 229 11.04 3.60 9.48
C HIS A 229 11.07 5.05 8.97
N ILE A 230 11.68 5.31 7.83
CA ILE A 230 12.02 6.64 7.32
C ILE A 230 10.80 7.53 7.00
N TRP A 231 9.61 6.97 6.84
CA TRP A 231 8.40 7.73 6.56
C TRP A 231 7.79 8.37 7.82
N LEU A 232 7.97 7.73 8.98
CA LEU A 232 7.28 8.14 10.22
C LEU A 232 7.68 9.54 10.70
N PRO A 233 8.97 9.95 10.72
CA PRO A 233 9.34 11.31 11.07
C PRO A 233 8.80 12.38 10.11
N ASP A 234 8.70 12.07 8.81
CA ASP A 234 8.18 13.01 7.80
C ASP A 234 6.64 13.10 7.87
N ALA A 235 5.96 12.06 8.36
CA ALA A 235 4.52 12.06 8.62
C ALA A 235 4.11 13.01 9.78
N MET A 236 5.06 13.49 10.59
CA MET A 236 4.79 14.41 11.70
C MET A 236 4.38 15.82 11.26
N GLU A 237 4.40 16.12 9.98
CA GLU A 237 3.83 17.38 9.44
C GLU A 237 2.29 17.39 9.49
N ALA A 238 1.66 16.26 9.80
CA ALA A 238 0.22 16.17 10.08
C ALA A 238 -0.20 17.04 11.28
N PRO A 239 -1.49 17.46 11.38
CA PRO A 239 -2.05 18.04 12.59
C PRO A 239 -1.79 17.15 13.81
N THR A 240 -1.55 17.78 14.98
CA THR A 240 -1.18 16.99 16.18
C THR A 240 -2.23 15.96 16.60
N PRO A 241 -3.55 16.21 16.53
CA PRO A 241 -4.56 15.18 16.81
C PRO A 241 -4.38 13.94 15.92
N VAL A 242 -4.05 14.13 14.62
CA VAL A 242 -3.75 13.04 13.70
C VAL A 242 -2.52 12.26 14.17
N SER A 243 -1.43 12.99 14.48
CA SER A 243 -0.20 12.35 14.98
C SER A 243 -0.45 11.56 16.28
N ALA A 244 -1.25 12.09 17.18
CA ALA A 244 -1.65 11.41 18.42
C ALA A 244 -2.41 10.11 18.13
N TYR A 245 -3.34 10.11 17.17
CA TYR A 245 -4.14 8.93 16.85
C TYR A 245 -3.34 7.87 16.09
N LEU A 246 -2.70 8.27 14.97
CA LEU A 246 -1.99 7.35 14.08
C LEU A 246 -0.80 6.66 14.77
N HIS A 247 -0.11 7.37 15.66
CA HIS A 247 1.18 6.93 16.16
C HIS A 247 1.17 6.44 17.61
N SER A 248 0.06 6.64 18.36
CA SER A 248 -0.09 6.05 19.70
C SER A 248 -0.92 4.77 19.71
N ALA A 249 -2.05 4.75 18.97
CA ALA A 249 -3.07 3.72 19.14
C ALA A 249 -3.32 2.85 17.91
N THR A 250 -3.04 3.34 16.69
CA THR A 250 -3.64 2.79 15.47
C THR A 250 -2.62 2.38 14.41
N MET A 251 -2.37 3.19 13.38
CA MET A 251 -1.66 2.84 12.15
C MET A 251 -0.36 2.06 12.36
N VAL A 252 0.52 2.58 13.21
CA VAL A 252 1.83 1.97 13.43
C VAL A 252 1.77 0.66 14.22
N LYS A 253 0.63 0.37 14.83
CA LYS A 253 0.38 -0.89 15.54
C LYS A 253 -0.30 -1.94 14.67
N ALA A 254 -0.79 -1.58 13.48
CA ALA A 254 -1.40 -2.53 12.56
C ALA A 254 -0.43 -3.65 12.16
N GLY A 255 0.86 -3.34 11.89
CA GLY A 255 1.85 -4.38 11.61
C GLY A 255 2.20 -5.24 12.84
N ILE A 256 2.18 -4.65 14.04
CA ILE A 256 2.32 -5.43 15.29
C ILE A 256 1.14 -6.39 15.44
N TYR A 257 -0.09 -5.94 15.14
CA TYR A 257 -1.28 -6.79 15.12
C TYR A 257 -1.11 -7.98 14.17
N ILE A 258 -0.64 -7.74 12.94
CA ILE A 258 -0.39 -8.81 11.96
C ILE A 258 0.65 -9.79 12.48
N VAL A 259 1.78 -9.32 13.02
CA VAL A 259 2.80 -10.21 13.59
C VAL A 259 2.22 -11.03 14.75
N ALA A 260 1.50 -10.41 15.69
CA ALA A 260 0.86 -11.12 16.79
C ALA A 260 -0.18 -12.14 16.30
N ARG A 261 -1.03 -11.78 15.31
CA ARG A 261 -2.07 -12.64 14.74
C ARG A 261 -1.53 -13.85 13.99
N PHE A 262 -0.39 -13.70 13.29
CA PHE A 262 0.22 -14.78 12.53
C PHE A 262 1.33 -15.51 13.27
N THR A 263 1.66 -15.11 14.51
CA THR A 263 2.63 -15.84 15.35
C THR A 263 2.27 -17.32 15.51
N PRO A 264 1.00 -17.74 15.76
CA PRO A 264 0.66 -19.15 15.87
C PRO A 264 0.96 -19.97 14.61
N LEU A 265 0.86 -19.34 13.44
CA LEU A 265 1.14 -20.01 12.15
C LEU A 265 2.65 -20.17 11.90
N PHE A 266 3.45 -19.11 12.16
CA PHE A 266 4.83 -19.04 11.72
C PHE A 266 5.87 -19.33 12.82
N ALA A 267 5.44 -19.49 14.07
CA ALA A 267 6.32 -19.70 15.20
C ALA A 267 7.17 -20.99 15.09
N SER A 268 6.70 -22.00 14.35
CA SER A 268 7.45 -23.22 14.08
C SER A 268 8.80 -22.99 13.37
N SER A 269 8.98 -21.79 12.75
CA SER A 269 10.19 -21.45 12.01
C SER A 269 11.18 -20.62 12.80
N GLY A 270 12.42 -21.09 12.90
CA GLY A 270 13.53 -20.28 13.44
C GLY A 270 13.79 -18.99 12.66
N VAL A 271 13.41 -18.95 11.38
CA VAL A 271 13.48 -17.73 10.56
C VAL A 271 12.52 -16.65 11.09
N TRP A 272 11.30 -17.02 11.52
CA TRP A 272 10.36 -16.11 12.17
C TRP A 272 10.97 -15.53 13.43
N PHE A 273 11.42 -16.40 14.35
CA PHE A 273 12.01 -16.03 15.60
C PHE A 273 13.14 -14.99 15.42
N TRP A 274 14.13 -15.30 14.59
CA TRP A 274 15.27 -14.42 14.37
C TRP A 274 14.92 -13.14 13.61
N THR A 275 14.11 -13.23 12.55
CA THR A 275 13.78 -12.07 11.74
C THR A 275 12.99 -11.04 12.55
N VAL A 276 11.97 -11.47 13.29
CA VAL A 276 11.14 -10.56 14.07
C VAL A 276 11.92 -9.98 15.25
N SER A 277 12.71 -10.82 15.96
CA SER A 277 13.52 -10.37 17.11
C SER A 277 14.63 -9.41 16.69
N LEU A 278 15.42 -9.74 15.65
CA LEU A 278 16.53 -8.91 15.19
C LEU A 278 16.07 -7.59 14.57
N VAL A 279 15.03 -7.61 13.74
CA VAL A 279 14.46 -6.38 13.20
C VAL A 279 13.88 -5.52 14.31
N GLY A 280 13.20 -6.11 15.29
CA GLY A 280 12.66 -5.41 16.44
C GLY A 280 13.76 -4.74 17.28
N ILE A 281 14.78 -5.48 17.68
CA ILE A 281 15.85 -4.96 18.54
C ILE A 281 16.72 -3.91 17.82
N THR A 282 16.98 -4.11 16.52
CA THR A 282 17.67 -3.13 15.68
C THR A 282 16.86 -1.84 15.56
N THR A 283 15.54 -1.96 15.41
CA THR A 283 14.62 -0.82 15.34
C THR A 283 14.56 -0.07 16.67
N LEU A 284 14.53 -0.78 17.79
CA LEU A 284 14.61 -0.22 19.14
C LEU A 284 15.88 0.63 19.31
N PHE A 285 17.04 0.07 18.97
CA PHE A 285 18.33 0.76 19.09
C PHE A 285 18.40 1.97 18.13
N TRP A 286 18.07 1.78 16.86
CA TRP A 286 18.14 2.83 15.86
C TRP A 286 17.19 3.99 16.16
N GLY A 287 15.97 3.68 16.58
CA GLY A 287 14.98 4.65 17.02
C GLY A 287 15.45 5.47 18.21
N SER A 288 15.91 4.81 19.28
CA SER A 288 16.38 5.45 20.49
C SER A 288 17.54 6.40 20.22
N LEU A 289 18.56 5.92 19.50
CA LEU A 289 19.74 6.70 19.16
C LEU A 289 19.39 7.95 18.33
N ASN A 290 18.50 7.81 17.32
CA ASN A 290 18.13 8.93 16.47
C ASN A 290 17.19 9.93 17.16
N ALA A 291 16.38 9.51 18.14
CA ALA A 291 15.56 10.40 18.96
C ALA A 291 16.44 11.42 19.72
N THR A 292 17.59 11.02 20.25
CA THR A 292 18.50 11.90 20.99
C THR A 292 19.12 13.01 20.13
N LYS A 293 19.18 12.81 18.80
CA LYS A 293 19.76 13.77 17.85
C LYS A 293 18.82 14.92 17.50
N LYS A 294 17.51 14.73 17.65
CA LYS A 294 16.50 15.69 17.18
C LYS A 294 16.32 16.86 18.12
N ASN A 295 15.88 17.99 17.56
CA ASN A 295 15.57 19.21 18.29
C ASN A 295 14.08 19.59 18.21
N ASP A 296 13.30 18.97 17.34
CA ASP A 296 11.85 19.15 17.23
C ASP A 296 11.14 18.12 18.09
N LEU A 297 10.20 18.54 18.95
CA LEU A 297 9.49 17.67 19.90
C LEU A 297 8.70 16.57 19.18
N LYS A 298 8.00 16.87 18.07
CA LYS A 298 7.30 15.84 17.31
C LYS A 298 8.27 14.85 16.67
N ALA A 299 9.42 15.31 16.18
CA ALA A 299 10.43 14.42 15.62
C ALA A 299 11.07 13.51 16.69
N ILE A 300 11.29 14.01 17.91
CA ILE A 300 11.75 13.18 19.04
C ILE A 300 10.69 12.11 19.34
N LEU A 301 9.41 12.49 19.44
CA LEU A 301 8.32 11.54 19.67
C LEU A 301 8.15 10.53 18.53
N ALA A 302 8.41 10.91 17.26
CA ALA A 302 8.40 9.98 16.13
C ALA A 302 9.46 8.89 16.28
N TYR A 303 10.71 9.28 16.49
CA TYR A 303 11.79 8.31 16.70
C TYR A 303 11.63 7.50 17.98
N SER A 304 11.09 8.09 19.04
CA SER A 304 10.73 7.34 20.24
C SER A 304 9.58 6.36 20.02
N THR A 305 8.66 6.64 19.09
CA THR A 305 7.63 5.67 18.67
C THR A 305 8.27 4.51 17.91
N ILE A 306 9.16 4.77 16.93
CA ILE A 306 9.94 3.74 16.23
C ILE A 306 10.65 2.83 17.25
N SER A 307 11.31 3.43 18.22
CA SER A 307 12.00 2.70 19.30
C SER A 307 11.06 1.76 20.08
N GLN A 308 9.92 2.27 20.53
CA GLN A 308 8.99 1.47 21.34
C GLN A 308 8.27 0.38 20.52
N LEU A 309 7.98 0.64 19.23
CA LEU A 309 7.44 -0.38 18.33
C LEU A 309 8.47 -1.49 18.09
N GLY A 310 9.76 -1.14 17.99
CA GLY A 310 10.86 -2.11 17.92
C GLY A 310 10.93 -3.00 19.18
N LEU A 311 10.70 -2.42 20.35
CA LEU A 311 10.65 -3.17 21.62
C LEU A 311 9.52 -4.23 21.58
N ILE A 312 8.31 -3.81 21.21
CA ILE A 312 7.15 -4.72 21.13
C ILE A 312 7.39 -5.81 20.08
N MET A 313 7.97 -5.44 18.93
CA MET A 313 8.29 -6.39 17.87
C MET A 313 9.32 -7.43 18.35
N ALA A 314 10.38 -7.00 19.04
CA ALA A 314 11.39 -7.91 19.59
C ALA A 314 10.77 -8.88 20.61
N LEU A 315 9.87 -8.41 21.48
CA LEU A 315 9.13 -9.25 22.42
C LEU A 315 8.25 -10.30 21.73
N LEU A 316 7.53 -9.92 20.67
CA LEU A 316 6.74 -10.88 19.90
C LEU A 316 7.61 -11.94 19.21
N GLY A 317 8.79 -11.53 18.71
CA GLY A 317 9.74 -12.48 18.12
C GLY A 317 10.28 -13.47 19.14
N VAL A 318 10.73 -12.97 20.29
CA VAL A 318 11.23 -13.81 21.40
C VAL A 318 10.12 -14.70 21.96
N GLY A 319 8.92 -14.14 22.12
CA GLY A 319 7.76 -14.86 22.67
C GLY A 319 7.25 -15.98 21.76
N ALA A 320 7.57 -15.97 20.46
CA ALA A 320 7.24 -17.07 19.55
C ALA A 320 7.86 -18.40 19.99
N ALA A 321 8.95 -18.37 20.76
CA ALA A 321 9.56 -19.57 21.33
C ALA A 321 8.61 -20.35 22.26
N SER A 322 7.63 -19.71 22.91
CA SER A 322 6.66 -20.37 23.77
C SER A 322 5.80 -21.45 23.06
N LEU A 323 5.62 -21.32 21.76
CA LEU A 323 4.82 -22.25 20.94
C LEU A 323 5.57 -23.54 20.56
N HIS A 324 6.86 -23.68 20.94
CA HIS A 324 7.66 -24.89 20.69
C HIS A 324 7.66 -25.92 21.83
N PHE A 325 7.08 -25.59 22.97
CA PHE A 325 7.08 -26.46 24.13
C PHE A 325 5.72 -27.14 24.28
N ASP A 326 5.68 -28.48 24.18
CA ASP A 326 4.46 -29.31 24.32
C ASP A 326 3.91 -29.28 25.75
N THR A 327 4.78 -29.02 26.75
CA THR A 327 4.39 -28.81 28.13
C THR A 327 4.57 -27.35 28.47
N LEU A 328 3.47 -26.62 28.47
CA LEU A 328 3.39 -25.19 28.88
C LEU A 328 3.72 -24.98 30.37
N SER A 329 4.55 -25.83 30.96
CA SER A 329 5.09 -25.68 32.31
C SER A 329 6.13 -24.57 32.41
N ASP A 330 6.68 -24.10 31.27
CA ASP A 330 7.62 -23.00 31.27
C ASP A 330 6.91 -21.71 30.84
N ASP A 331 6.17 -21.12 31.77
CA ASP A 331 5.53 -19.78 31.66
C ASP A 331 6.51 -18.66 31.27
N ILE A 332 7.83 -18.93 31.39
CA ILE A 332 8.94 -17.99 31.21
C ILE A 332 8.89 -17.34 29.80
N TYR A 333 8.62 -18.11 28.73
CA TYR A 333 8.60 -17.58 27.35
C TYR A 333 7.27 -16.93 26.98
N VAL A 334 6.17 -17.38 27.61
CA VAL A 334 4.84 -16.74 27.48
C VAL A 334 4.89 -15.32 28.05
N MET A 335 5.71 -15.09 29.10
CA MET A 335 5.89 -13.75 29.69
C MET A 335 6.42 -12.72 28.69
N ALA A 336 7.13 -13.12 27.64
CA ALA A 336 7.52 -12.18 26.57
C ALA A 336 6.30 -11.69 25.78
N ILE A 337 5.33 -12.55 25.49
CA ILE A 337 4.06 -12.15 24.84
C ILE A 337 3.24 -11.28 25.80
N VAL A 338 3.16 -11.65 27.09
CA VAL A 338 2.51 -10.82 28.13
C VAL A 338 3.14 -9.42 28.17
N ALA A 339 4.46 -9.34 28.22
CA ALA A 339 5.20 -8.08 28.18
C ALA A 339 4.93 -7.28 26.91
N ALA A 340 4.84 -7.93 25.74
CA ALA A 340 4.54 -7.28 24.47
C ALA A 340 3.14 -6.65 24.48
N VAL A 341 2.11 -7.40 24.87
CA VAL A 341 0.71 -6.95 24.93
C VAL A 341 0.55 -5.85 25.99
N PHE A 342 1.15 -6.02 27.17
CA PHE A 342 1.11 -5.03 28.22
C PHE A 342 1.83 -3.74 27.82
N HIS A 343 3.02 -3.83 27.21
CA HIS A 343 3.72 -2.65 26.73
C HIS A 343 3.00 -1.98 25.57
N LEU A 344 2.30 -2.72 24.70
CA LEU A 344 1.45 -2.17 23.65
C LEU A 344 0.34 -1.29 24.24
N PHE A 345 -0.32 -1.74 25.30
CA PHE A 345 -1.34 -0.94 26.00
C PHE A 345 -0.73 0.29 26.68
N ASN A 346 0.33 0.11 27.44
CA ASN A 346 1.04 1.19 28.14
C ASN A 346 1.56 2.25 27.15
N HIS A 347 2.15 1.82 26.04
CA HIS A 347 2.61 2.69 24.98
C HIS A 347 1.47 3.55 24.39
N ALA A 348 0.26 2.99 24.22
CA ALA A 348 -0.88 3.75 23.71
C ALA A 348 -1.25 4.91 24.64
N THR A 349 -1.26 4.66 25.96
CA THR A 349 -1.65 5.65 26.95
C THR A 349 -0.63 6.77 27.11
N PHE A 350 0.66 6.45 27.40
CA PHE A 350 1.65 7.51 27.60
C PHE A 350 2.01 8.24 26.29
N LYS A 351 1.99 7.58 25.13
CA LYS A 351 2.25 8.24 23.84
C LYS A 351 1.11 9.14 23.41
N GLY A 352 -0.12 8.69 23.58
CA GLY A 352 -1.31 9.52 23.32
C GLY A 352 -1.25 10.82 24.13
N SER A 353 -0.98 10.72 25.43
CA SER A 353 -0.80 11.84 26.34
C SER A 353 0.33 12.76 25.89
N LEU A 354 1.52 12.21 25.56
CA LEU A 354 2.68 12.99 25.14
C LEU A 354 2.49 13.71 23.80
N PHE A 355 1.86 13.07 22.80
CA PHE A 355 1.58 13.77 21.53
C PHE A 355 0.60 14.93 21.74
N MET A 356 -0.45 14.74 22.52
CA MET A 356 -1.39 15.82 22.83
C MET A 356 -0.71 16.94 23.64
N MET A 357 0.16 16.60 24.59
CA MET A 357 0.96 17.56 25.35
C MET A 357 1.88 18.38 24.42
N VAL A 358 2.59 17.72 23.49
CA VAL A 358 3.41 18.44 22.49
C VAL A 358 2.56 19.33 21.60
N GLY A 359 1.32 18.90 21.29
CA GLY A 359 0.36 19.75 20.58
C GLY A 359 -0.04 20.99 21.36
N ILE A 360 -0.24 20.86 22.65
CA ILE A 360 -0.51 22.00 23.54
C ILE A 360 0.69 22.96 23.55
N VAL A 361 1.90 22.45 23.75
CA VAL A 361 3.12 23.28 23.71
C VAL A 361 3.25 24.01 22.37
N ASP A 362 3.06 23.33 21.26
CA ASP A 362 3.11 23.92 19.90
C ASP A 362 2.04 25.01 19.70
N HIS A 363 0.82 24.73 20.15
CA HIS A 363 -0.31 25.66 20.00
C HIS A 363 -0.16 26.93 20.83
N GLU A 364 0.30 26.81 22.10
CA GLU A 364 0.37 27.91 23.03
C GLU A 364 1.69 28.72 22.95
N THR A 365 2.79 28.09 22.52
CA THR A 365 4.09 28.78 22.37
C THR A 365 4.40 29.15 20.91
N GLY A 366 3.74 28.53 19.94
CA GLY A 366 3.98 28.69 18.51
C GLY A 366 5.27 28.00 18.00
N THR A 367 5.91 27.13 18.80
CA THR A 367 7.15 26.44 18.40
C THR A 367 7.29 25.06 19.05
N ARG A 368 7.90 24.11 18.31
CA ARG A 368 8.28 22.78 18.77
C ARG A 368 9.79 22.62 19.00
N ASP A 369 10.58 23.65 18.72
CA ASP A 369 12.04 23.58 18.80
C ASP A 369 12.51 23.72 20.25
N ILE A 370 13.05 22.63 20.84
CA ILE A 370 13.53 22.59 22.24
C ILE A 370 14.65 23.59 22.53
N ARG A 371 15.32 24.14 21.51
CA ARG A 371 16.37 25.17 21.69
C ARG A 371 15.76 26.53 22.03
N ARG A 372 14.51 26.78 21.59
CA ARG A 372 13.75 27.99 21.85
C ARG A 372 12.89 27.89 23.11
N LEU A 373 12.53 26.67 23.52
CA LEU A 373 11.75 26.37 24.71
C LEU A 373 12.64 26.43 25.98
N GLY A 374 12.01 26.43 27.13
CA GLY A 374 12.64 26.35 28.47
C GLY A 374 11.79 27.05 29.52
N GLY A 375 11.83 26.58 30.77
CA GLY A 375 11.19 27.20 31.92
C GLY A 375 9.65 27.22 31.92
N LEU A 376 8.99 26.43 31.07
CA LEU A 376 7.53 26.43 30.90
C LEU A 376 6.78 25.87 32.13
N MET A 377 7.45 25.17 33.06
CA MET A 377 6.83 24.56 34.24
C MET A 377 6.04 25.59 35.09
N ARG A 378 6.55 26.81 35.19
CA ARG A 378 5.90 27.87 35.99
C ARG A 378 4.67 28.49 35.31
N ILE A 379 4.64 28.42 33.97
CA ILE A 379 3.60 29.09 33.18
C ILE A 379 2.53 28.07 32.77
N MET A 380 2.89 26.83 32.56
CA MET A 380 2.05 25.71 32.11
C MET A 380 2.18 24.52 33.10
N PRO A 381 1.74 24.66 34.36
CA PRO A 381 2.00 23.63 35.39
C PRO A 381 1.23 22.33 35.12
N ILE A 382 0.00 22.37 34.60
CA ILE A 382 -0.78 21.18 34.28
C ILE A 382 -0.13 20.44 33.10
N THR A 383 0.22 21.16 32.04
CA THR A 383 0.93 20.62 30.88
C THR A 383 2.28 20.01 31.29
N ALA A 384 3.01 20.63 32.23
CA ALA A 384 4.26 20.11 32.77
C ALA A 384 4.06 18.81 33.57
N THR A 385 2.98 18.70 34.35
CA THR A 385 2.64 17.46 35.09
C THR A 385 2.33 16.32 34.15
N ILE A 386 1.53 16.58 33.08
CA ILE A 386 1.26 15.60 32.03
C ILE A 386 2.57 15.14 31.37
N ALA A 387 3.44 16.10 31.02
CA ALA A 387 4.76 15.79 30.45
C ALA A 387 5.63 14.96 31.37
N PHE A 388 5.66 15.26 32.66
CA PHE A 388 6.38 14.50 33.68
C PHE A 388 5.91 13.05 33.72
N ILE A 389 4.60 12.83 33.92
CA ILE A 389 4.01 11.48 33.96
C ILE A 389 4.36 10.69 32.70
N GLY A 390 4.09 11.25 31.51
CA GLY A 390 4.28 10.55 30.23
C GLY A 390 5.77 10.26 29.91
N THR A 391 6.68 11.23 30.17
CA THR A 391 8.11 11.04 29.87
C THR A 391 8.78 10.08 30.84
N PHE A 392 8.41 10.10 32.13
CA PHE A 392 8.93 9.18 33.14
C PHE A 392 8.38 7.76 32.96
N ALA A 393 7.12 7.61 32.58
CA ALA A 393 6.57 6.34 32.12
C ALA A 393 7.33 5.78 30.92
N MET A 394 7.57 6.61 29.90
CA MET A 394 8.35 6.24 28.71
C MET A 394 9.80 5.89 29.05
N ALA A 395 10.41 6.55 30.02
CA ALA A 395 11.75 6.22 30.53
C ALA A 395 11.80 4.86 31.26
N GLY A 396 10.67 4.39 31.77
CA GLY A 396 10.58 3.18 32.57
C GLY A 396 10.99 3.43 34.03
N ILE A 397 10.51 4.52 34.63
CA ILE A 397 10.76 4.91 36.02
C ILE A 397 9.51 4.60 36.84
N PRO A 398 9.65 3.94 38.04
CA PRO A 398 8.52 3.74 38.95
C PRO A 398 7.96 5.10 39.44
N PRO A 399 6.68 5.23 39.84
CA PRO A 399 5.64 4.19 39.90
C PRO A 399 4.78 4.05 38.63
N PHE A 400 5.26 4.49 37.48
CA PHE A 400 4.44 4.52 36.25
C PHE A 400 4.40 3.17 35.52
N ASN A 401 3.32 2.94 34.76
CA ASN A 401 3.04 1.68 34.04
C ASN A 401 4.18 1.24 33.09
N GLY A 402 4.94 2.19 32.53
CA GLY A 402 6.05 1.90 31.64
C GLY A 402 7.22 1.18 32.33
N PHE A 403 7.39 1.34 33.66
CA PHE A 403 8.39 0.62 34.43
C PHE A 403 8.11 -0.88 34.41
N LEU A 404 6.91 -1.29 34.80
CA LEU A 404 6.52 -2.71 34.88
C LEU A 404 6.73 -3.45 33.56
N SER A 405 6.24 -2.87 32.46
CA SER A 405 6.40 -3.51 31.16
C SER A 405 7.82 -3.55 30.63
N LYS A 406 8.69 -2.63 31.06
CA LYS A 406 10.13 -2.66 30.72
C LYS A 406 10.93 -3.62 31.59
N GLU A 407 10.56 -3.79 32.84
CA GLU A 407 11.13 -4.80 33.70
C GLU A 407 10.87 -6.19 33.11
N MET A 408 9.60 -6.50 32.75
CA MET A 408 9.24 -7.74 32.07
C MET A 408 9.97 -7.89 30.70
N PHE A 409 10.21 -6.78 30.00
CA PHE A 409 11.02 -6.81 28.77
C PHE A 409 12.45 -7.26 29.02
N PHE A 410 13.13 -6.71 30.06
CA PHE A 410 14.47 -7.13 30.37
C PHE A 410 14.53 -8.58 30.87
N GLU A 411 13.57 -9.00 31.68
CA GLU A 411 13.45 -10.38 32.12
C GLU A 411 13.32 -11.33 30.93
N SER A 412 12.43 -11.04 30.00
CA SER A 412 12.26 -11.82 28.76
C SER A 412 13.54 -11.87 27.91
N MET A 413 14.28 -10.76 27.81
CA MET A 413 15.55 -10.72 27.09
C MET A 413 16.66 -11.50 27.77
N VAL A 414 16.69 -11.56 29.10
CA VAL A 414 17.66 -12.37 29.84
C VAL A 414 17.31 -13.86 29.72
N ASN A 415 16.05 -14.21 29.86
CA ASN A 415 15.60 -15.61 29.83
C ASN A 415 15.86 -16.29 28.46
N ILE A 416 15.86 -15.52 27.35
CA ILE A 416 16.18 -16.06 26.03
C ILE A 416 17.60 -16.61 25.94
N THR A 417 18.55 -16.14 26.76
CA THR A 417 19.93 -16.63 26.74
C THR A 417 20.04 -18.07 27.23
N GLN A 418 19.02 -18.58 27.92
CA GLN A 418 18.94 -19.95 28.40
C GLN A 418 18.26 -20.89 27.41
N LEU A 419 17.66 -20.34 26.33
CA LEU A 419 16.96 -21.12 25.32
C LEU A 419 17.94 -21.88 24.41
N GLN A 420 17.78 -23.20 24.32
CA GLN A 420 18.60 -24.04 23.45
C GLN A 420 18.06 -24.10 21.99
N LEU A 421 16.81 -23.69 21.76
CA LEU A 421 16.19 -23.66 20.43
C LEU A 421 16.83 -22.59 19.54
N PHE A 422 16.94 -22.89 18.25
CA PHE A 422 17.39 -21.95 17.21
C PHE A 422 18.76 -21.32 17.44
N ASP A 423 19.67 -21.98 18.12
CA ASP A 423 20.99 -21.47 18.54
C ASP A 423 20.91 -20.20 19.40
N ALA A 424 19.78 -19.99 20.09
CA ALA A 424 19.56 -18.80 20.92
C ALA A 424 20.50 -18.74 22.11
N SER A 425 20.97 -19.86 22.65
CA SER A 425 22.01 -19.92 23.71
C SER A 425 23.31 -19.24 23.29
N THR A 426 23.67 -19.27 22.00
CA THR A 426 24.91 -18.69 21.47
C THR A 426 24.73 -17.23 21.05
N TRP A 427 23.75 -16.97 20.18
CA TRP A 427 23.53 -15.65 19.59
C TRP A 427 22.55 -14.77 20.36
N GLY A 428 21.72 -15.35 21.22
CA GLY A 428 20.70 -14.67 22.01
C GLY A 428 21.26 -13.65 23.02
N VAL A 429 22.53 -13.82 23.44
CA VAL A 429 23.22 -12.85 24.33
C VAL A 429 23.27 -11.43 23.72
N LEU A 430 23.23 -11.32 22.40
CA LEU A 430 23.22 -10.02 21.74
C LEU A 430 21.92 -9.24 22.05
N LEU A 431 20.79 -9.92 22.23
CA LEU A 431 19.48 -9.30 22.45
C LEU A 431 19.44 -8.47 23.75
N PRO A 432 19.76 -9.01 24.97
CA PRO A 432 19.75 -8.22 26.20
C PRO A 432 20.80 -7.10 26.19
N VAL A 433 21.95 -7.29 25.56
CA VAL A 433 22.99 -6.23 25.48
C VAL A 433 22.49 -5.05 24.65
N VAL A 434 21.97 -5.30 23.45
CA VAL A 434 21.44 -4.23 22.58
C VAL A 434 20.19 -3.61 23.21
N ALA A 435 19.31 -4.40 23.85
CA ALA A 435 18.13 -3.94 24.57
C ALA A 435 18.50 -2.95 25.67
N TRP A 436 19.54 -3.28 26.45
CA TRP A 436 20.02 -2.43 27.53
C TRP A 436 20.58 -1.10 27.02
N VAL A 437 21.49 -1.15 26.04
CA VAL A 437 22.07 0.06 25.42
C VAL A 437 20.98 0.95 24.82
N ALA A 438 20.02 0.36 24.10
CA ALA A 438 18.90 1.09 23.50
C ALA A 438 18.00 1.74 24.56
N SER A 439 17.79 1.07 25.70
CA SER A 439 17.02 1.59 26.83
C SER A 439 17.70 2.76 27.52
N VAL A 440 19.03 2.79 27.56
CA VAL A 440 19.79 3.98 28.04
C VAL A 440 19.50 5.19 27.18
N PHE A 441 19.53 5.05 25.85
CA PHE A 441 19.12 6.16 24.93
C PHE A 441 17.63 6.51 25.07
N THR A 442 16.78 5.53 25.39
CA THR A 442 15.35 5.78 25.68
C THR A 442 15.19 6.70 26.88
N PHE A 443 15.93 6.44 27.94
CA PHE A 443 15.96 7.32 29.11
C PHE A 443 16.42 8.72 28.72
N VAL A 444 17.53 8.84 28.00
CA VAL A 444 18.11 10.14 27.59
C VAL A 444 17.12 10.99 26.81
N TYR A 445 16.47 10.46 25.77
CA TYR A 445 15.52 11.28 24.99
C TYR A 445 14.27 11.64 25.81
N SER A 446 13.83 10.79 26.72
CA SER A 446 12.71 11.09 27.61
C SER A 446 13.03 12.27 28.52
N MET A 447 14.23 12.28 29.10
CA MET A 447 14.71 13.42 29.94
C MET A 447 14.88 14.70 29.09
N ILE A 448 15.34 14.57 27.82
CA ILE A 448 15.45 15.72 26.90
C ILE A 448 14.07 16.39 26.69
N ILE A 449 13.01 15.61 26.44
CA ILE A 449 11.66 16.17 26.24
C ILE A 449 11.22 16.96 27.47
N PHE A 450 11.35 16.40 28.67
CA PHE A 450 10.87 17.05 29.87
C PHE A 450 11.77 18.23 30.28
N PHE A 451 13.05 17.96 30.58
CA PHE A 451 13.93 18.97 31.18
C PHE A 451 14.21 20.15 30.26
N LYS A 452 14.42 19.92 28.94
CA LYS A 452 14.70 21.04 28.02
C LYS A 452 13.48 21.89 27.70
N THR A 453 12.28 21.36 27.87
CA THR A 453 11.04 22.09 27.60
C THR A 453 10.53 22.85 28.84
N PHE A 454 10.51 22.18 29.99
CA PHE A 454 9.81 22.69 31.16
C PHE A 454 10.69 23.30 32.22
N THR A 455 12.01 22.95 32.25
CA THR A 455 12.94 23.50 33.25
C THR A 455 13.87 24.58 32.68
N GLY A 456 14.60 25.26 33.54
CA GLY A 456 15.51 26.34 33.16
C GLY A 456 14.85 27.71 33.09
N LYS A 457 15.44 28.64 32.34
CA LYS A 457 14.94 30.01 32.17
C LYS A 457 14.02 30.11 30.96
N VAL A 458 12.88 30.80 31.13
CA VAL A 458 12.01 31.15 30.00
C VAL A 458 12.75 32.11 29.07
N LYS A 459 12.60 31.92 27.76
CA LYS A 459 13.20 32.76 26.71
C LYS A 459 12.12 33.45 25.89
N PRO A 460 11.39 34.45 26.46
CA PRO A 460 10.22 35.04 25.81
C PRO A 460 10.51 35.62 24.42
N TYR A 461 11.71 36.15 24.20
CA TYR A 461 12.18 36.72 22.94
C TYR A 461 12.36 35.72 21.81
N LEU A 462 12.46 34.42 22.10
CA LEU A 462 12.58 33.36 21.11
C LEU A 462 11.22 32.68 20.79
N LEU A 463 10.17 32.99 21.53
CA LEU A 463 8.84 32.40 21.37
C LEU A 463 7.98 33.25 20.42
N PRO A 464 7.36 32.65 19.40
CA PRO A 464 6.44 33.34 18.49
C PRO A 464 5.14 33.87 19.17
N LYS A 465 4.73 33.20 20.26
CA LYS A 465 3.55 33.57 21.06
C LYS A 465 3.92 33.65 22.54
N LYS A 466 3.17 34.50 23.28
CA LYS A 466 3.28 34.55 24.76
C LYS A 466 2.69 33.26 25.32
N PRO A 467 3.47 32.42 26.03
CA PRO A 467 2.99 31.17 26.56
C PRO A 467 1.96 31.39 27.68
N HIS A 468 0.94 30.54 27.70
CA HIS A 468 -0.05 30.45 28.79
C HIS A 468 -0.52 28.99 28.91
N GLU A 469 -1.20 28.65 30.02
CA GLU A 469 -1.79 27.30 30.14
C GLU A 469 -2.96 27.14 29.14
N ALA A 470 -3.08 25.96 28.58
CA ALA A 470 -4.13 25.69 27.61
C ALA A 470 -5.54 25.65 28.23
N PRO A 471 -6.60 25.89 27.47
CA PRO A 471 -7.96 25.75 27.95
C PRO A 471 -8.24 24.29 28.37
N PHE A 472 -9.11 24.11 29.38
CA PHE A 472 -9.43 22.82 29.98
C PHE A 472 -9.82 21.75 28.93
N GLY A 473 -10.52 22.13 27.87
CA GLY A 473 -10.90 21.19 26.80
C GLY A 473 -9.72 20.60 26.04
N LEU A 474 -8.58 21.31 25.94
CA LEU A 474 -7.33 20.74 25.38
C LEU A 474 -6.58 19.89 26.41
N LEU A 475 -6.69 20.21 27.70
CA LEU A 475 -5.99 19.50 28.76
C LEU A 475 -6.68 18.19 29.15
N LEU A 476 -7.99 18.08 29.04
CA LEU A 476 -8.78 16.95 29.54
C LEU A 476 -8.35 15.59 28.91
N PRO A 477 -8.20 15.44 27.58
CA PRO A 477 -7.80 14.15 27.00
C PRO A 477 -6.43 13.65 27.47
N PRO A 478 -5.34 14.45 27.46
CA PRO A 478 -4.05 13.97 27.97
C PRO A 478 -4.06 13.77 29.49
N ILE A 479 -4.89 14.48 30.29
CA ILE A 479 -5.07 14.19 31.71
C ILE A 479 -5.69 12.80 31.91
N ILE A 480 -6.75 12.47 31.20
CA ILE A 480 -7.38 11.13 31.26
C ILE A 480 -6.35 10.04 30.97
N LEU A 481 -5.58 10.18 29.89
CA LEU A 481 -4.53 9.20 29.57
C LEU A 481 -3.44 9.16 30.64
N SER A 482 -3.08 10.29 31.26
CA SER A 482 -2.09 10.32 32.36
C SER A 482 -2.61 9.64 33.63
N ILE A 483 -3.92 9.75 33.92
CA ILE A 483 -4.56 9.01 35.01
C ILE A 483 -4.45 7.50 34.76
N PHE A 484 -4.67 7.03 33.51
CA PHE A 484 -4.46 5.63 33.17
C PHE A 484 -2.98 5.20 33.34
N VAL A 485 -2.02 6.06 32.98
CA VAL A 485 -0.60 5.76 33.16
C VAL A 485 -0.25 5.54 34.63
N VAL A 486 -0.75 6.38 35.52
CA VAL A 486 -0.52 6.25 36.98
C VAL A 486 -1.34 5.10 37.57
N GLY A 487 -2.64 5.04 37.21
CA GLY A 487 -3.56 4.03 37.77
C GLY A 487 -3.13 2.60 37.46
N ILE A 488 -2.71 2.33 36.20
CA ILE A 488 -2.22 1.00 35.82
C ILE A 488 -0.81 0.76 36.36
N GLY A 489 -0.02 1.81 36.56
CA GLY A 489 1.29 1.69 37.24
C GLY A 489 1.15 1.22 38.69
N LEU A 490 0.08 1.65 39.40
CA LEU A 490 -0.19 1.28 40.79
C LEU A 490 -1.05 0.01 40.89
N PHE A 491 -1.95 -0.23 39.95
CA PHE A 491 -2.91 -1.34 39.97
C PHE A 491 -2.93 -2.10 38.64
N PRO A 492 -1.82 -2.76 38.25
CA PRO A 492 -1.70 -3.40 36.93
C PRO A 492 -2.69 -4.53 36.72
N ASN A 493 -3.09 -5.23 37.76
CA ASN A 493 -4.00 -6.37 37.68
C ASN A 493 -5.45 -5.99 37.35
N LEU A 494 -5.81 -4.68 37.36
CA LEU A 494 -7.11 -4.22 36.86
C LEU A 494 -7.32 -4.53 35.37
N ILE A 495 -6.23 -4.63 34.59
CA ILE A 495 -6.31 -4.94 33.17
C ILE A 495 -5.70 -6.31 32.82
N ALA A 496 -4.94 -6.91 33.73
CA ALA A 496 -4.23 -8.16 33.48
C ALA A 496 -5.21 -9.28 33.13
N GLU A 497 -6.14 -9.60 34.02
CA GLU A 497 -7.14 -10.66 33.83
C GLU A 497 -8.16 -10.32 32.73
N PRO A 498 -8.86 -9.16 32.73
CA PRO A 498 -9.96 -8.93 31.80
C PRO A 498 -9.53 -8.58 30.37
N ILE A 499 -8.29 -8.10 30.15
CA ILE A 499 -7.86 -7.60 28.84
C ILE A 499 -6.60 -8.28 28.34
N LEU A 500 -5.54 -8.39 29.19
CA LEU A 500 -4.26 -8.93 28.73
C LEU A 500 -4.31 -10.43 28.54
N GLU A 501 -4.91 -11.17 29.49
CA GLU A 501 -4.99 -12.63 29.40
C GLU A 501 -5.74 -13.13 28.18
N PRO A 502 -6.97 -12.66 27.85
CA PRO A 502 -7.62 -13.06 26.60
C PRO A 502 -6.82 -12.69 25.34
N ALA A 503 -6.08 -11.56 25.36
CA ALA A 503 -5.24 -11.17 24.25
C ALA A 503 -4.02 -12.08 24.07
N VAL A 504 -3.39 -12.51 25.18
CA VAL A 504 -2.30 -13.49 25.15
C VAL A 504 -2.78 -14.86 24.70
N ARG A 505 -3.93 -15.33 25.19
CA ARG A 505 -4.56 -16.59 24.74
C ARG A 505 -4.86 -16.60 23.24
N ALA A 506 -5.18 -15.44 22.64
CA ALA A 506 -5.39 -15.31 21.20
C ALA A 506 -4.08 -15.40 20.38
N ILE A 507 -2.92 -15.11 20.98
CA ILE A 507 -1.61 -15.19 20.36
C ILE A 507 -0.95 -16.55 20.59
N VAL A 508 -1.19 -17.16 21.76
CA VAL A 508 -0.64 -18.46 22.16
C VAL A 508 -1.81 -19.41 22.37
N PRO A 509 -2.31 -20.07 21.32
CA PRO A 509 -3.36 -21.08 21.46
C PRO A 509 -2.81 -22.29 22.23
N GLY A 510 -3.65 -22.91 23.07
CA GLY A 510 -3.27 -24.09 23.86
C GLY A 510 -2.73 -23.79 25.25
N LEU A 511 -2.73 -22.54 25.72
CA LEU A 511 -2.47 -22.22 27.12
C LEU A 511 -3.45 -22.93 28.04
N SER A 512 -2.96 -23.47 29.17
CA SER A 512 -3.76 -24.17 30.16
C SER A 512 -4.93 -23.30 30.65
N THR A 513 -6.02 -23.93 31.09
CA THR A 513 -7.16 -23.20 31.69
C THR A 513 -6.74 -22.45 32.95
N ASP A 514 -5.75 -22.97 33.68
CA ASP A 514 -5.24 -22.40 34.93
C ASP A 514 -4.23 -21.25 34.73
N PHE A 515 -3.85 -20.96 33.47
CA PHE A 515 -2.97 -19.83 33.20
C PHE A 515 -3.64 -18.51 33.59
N SER A 516 -3.03 -17.77 34.48
CA SER A 516 -3.46 -16.45 34.93
C SER A 516 -2.30 -15.47 34.96
N ILE A 517 -2.56 -14.22 34.54
CA ILE A 517 -1.53 -13.17 34.53
C ILE A 517 -1.63 -12.40 35.84
N HIS A 518 -0.59 -12.51 36.66
CA HIS A 518 -0.45 -11.69 37.86
C HIS A 518 0.81 -10.83 37.77
N ILE A 519 0.63 -9.51 37.67
CA ILE A 519 1.73 -8.53 37.59
C ILE A 519 1.98 -7.98 38.99
N SER A 520 3.10 -8.37 39.59
CA SER A 520 3.52 -7.85 40.87
C SER A 520 4.27 -6.51 40.73
N LEU A 521 4.16 -5.65 41.72
CA LEU A 521 4.87 -4.35 41.73
C LEU A 521 6.34 -4.52 42.11
N TRP A 522 6.67 -5.60 42.80
CA TRP A 522 8.01 -5.88 43.34
C TRP A 522 8.32 -7.38 43.29
N HIS A 523 9.42 -7.75 42.63
CA HIS A 523 9.88 -9.14 42.48
C HIS A 523 11.22 -9.42 43.18
N GLY A 524 11.67 -8.51 44.07
CA GLY A 524 13.00 -8.60 44.68
C GLY A 524 14.09 -8.01 43.78
N PHE A 525 15.35 -8.34 44.10
CA PHE A 525 16.53 -7.91 43.31
C PHE A 525 16.78 -8.87 42.14
N THR A 526 16.03 -8.71 41.08
CA THR A 526 16.19 -9.50 39.86
C THR A 526 17.28 -8.93 38.93
N PRO A 527 17.88 -9.74 38.03
CA PRO A 527 18.79 -9.23 36.99
C PRO A 527 18.14 -8.12 36.16
N ALA A 528 16.83 -8.20 35.86
CA ALA A 528 16.08 -7.19 35.13
C ALA A 528 16.04 -5.84 35.87
N LEU A 529 15.82 -5.88 37.20
CA LEU A 529 15.84 -4.68 38.02
C LEU A 529 17.25 -4.04 38.09
N LEU A 530 18.31 -4.86 38.20
CA LEU A 530 19.70 -4.37 38.14
C LEU A 530 20.01 -3.71 36.79
N MET A 531 19.54 -4.30 35.66
CA MET A 531 19.65 -3.68 34.35
C MET A 531 18.92 -2.33 34.30
N THR A 532 17.75 -2.20 34.94
CA THR A 532 16.99 -0.94 35.02
C THR A 532 17.77 0.11 35.82
N PHE A 533 18.36 -0.23 36.95
CA PHE A 533 19.21 0.70 37.67
C PHE A 533 20.42 1.14 36.86
N GLY A 534 21.05 0.21 36.13
CA GLY A 534 22.13 0.54 35.19
C GLY A 534 21.71 1.49 34.07
N VAL A 535 20.51 1.30 33.51
CA VAL A 535 19.92 2.21 32.52
C VAL A 535 19.74 3.60 33.08
N VAL A 536 19.20 3.74 34.31
CA VAL A 536 18.97 5.03 34.93
C VAL A 536 20.30 5.72 35.24
N ALA A 537 21.25 5.02 35.86
CA ALA A 537 22.55 5.56 36.24
C ALA A 537 23.34 6.05 35.01
N LEU A 538 23.52 5.19 34.00
CA LEU A 538 24.22 5.56 32.77
C LEU A 538 23.43 6.59 31.96
N GLY A 539 22.09 6.50 31.97
CA GLY A 539 21.20 7.46 31.30
C GLY A 539 21.35 8.87 31.86
N ILE A 540 21.45 9.03 33.21
CA ILE A 540 21.72 10.31 33.85
C ILE A 540 23.08 10.87 33.39
N VAL A 541 24.12 10.05 33.43
CA VAL A 541 25.46 10.47 32.96
C VAL A 541 25.44 10.93 31.52
N LEU A 542 24.80 10.16 30.61
CA LEU A 542 24.68 10.52 29.19
C LEU A 542 23.79 11.74 28.97
N PHE A 543 22.75 11.93 29.75
CA PHE A 543 21.92 13.14 29.68
C PHE A 543 22.68 14.39 30.09
N LEU A 544 23.43 14.35 31.21
CA LEU A 544 24.24 15.48 31.68
C LEU A 544 25.37 15.80 30.67
N THR A 545 25.97 14.79 30.07
CA THR A 545 27.06 14.93 29.10
C THR A 545 26.56 15.09 27.63
N HIS A 546 25.24 15.15 27.40
CA HIS A 546 24.65 15.20 26.08
C HIS A 546 25.23 16.28 25.15
N LYS A 547 25.63 17.42 25.69
CA LYS A 547 26.25 18.52 24.93
C LYS A 547 27.57 18.11 24.26
N TYR A 548 28.33 17.19 24.88
CA TYR A 548 29.65 16.81 24.40
C TYR A 548 29.63 15.69 23.35
N TRP A 549 28.75 14.69 23.52
CA TRP A 549 28.72 13.54 22.60
C TRP A 549 27.71 13.69 21.42
N LYS A 550 26.68 14.52 21.57
CA LYS A 550 25.69 14.75 20.48
C LYS A 550 26.35 15.18 19.14
N PRO A 551 27.30 16.11 19.08
CA PRO A 551 27.95 16.50 17.83
C PRO A 551 28.64 15.33 17.13
N TRP A 552 29.28 14.43 17.90
CA TRP A 552 29.97 13.26 17.38
C TRP A 552 29.06 12.32 16.59
N ILE A 553 27.85 12.08 17.08
CA ILE A 553 26.89 11.20 16.43
C ILE A 553 26.22 11.87 15.23
N THR A 554 26.10 13.20 15.23
CA THR A 554 25.41 13.93 14.15
C THR A 554 26.30 14.15 12.93
N THR A 555 27.62 14.29 13.11
CA THR A 555 28.56 14.71 12.05
C THR A 555 29.15 13.55 11.24
N LYS A 556 29.18 12.32 11.79
CA LYS A 556 29.96 11.21 11.22
C LYS A 556 29.17 10.10 10.52
N VAL A 557 27.84 10.25 10.32
CA VAL A 557 27.10 9.22 9.58
C VAL A 557 27.46 9.30 8.10
N PRO A 558 28.09 8.28 7.51
CA PRO A 558 28.38 8.23 6.08
C PRO A 558 27.13 8.48 5.25
N LYS A 559 27.28 9.18 4.11
CA LYS A 559 26.16 9.53 3.23
C LYS A 559 25.39 8.29 2.75
N ALA A 560 26.09 7.17 2.54
CA ALA A 560 25.53 5.89 2.13
C ALA A 560 24.56 5.27 3.19
N LEU A 561 24.79 5.49 4.49
CA LEU A 561 23.95 4.99 5.58
C LEU A 561 22.74 5.90 5.89
N ARG A 562 22.54 6.96 5.12
CA ARG A 562 21.36 7.81 5.27
C ARG A 562 20.20 7.25 4.43
N ILE A 563 19.51 6.26 4.94
CA ILE A 563 18.40 5.54 4.27
C ILE A 563 17.40 6.50 3.62
N GLY A 564 17.08 7.63 4.27
CA GLY A 564 16.20 8.65 3.70
C GLY A 564 16.73 9.24 2.37
N LYS A 565 18.03 9.51 2.25
CA LYS A 565 18.63 9.98 0.99
C LYS A 565 18.67 8.90 -0.09
N THR A 566 18.88 7.65 0.31
CA THR A 566 18.84 6.50 -0.61
C THR A 566 17.44 6.35 -1.20
N TYR A 567 16.40 6.52 -0.38
CA TYR A 567 15.01 6.56 -0.85
C TYR A 567 14.78 7.72 -1.84
N ASP A 568 15.19 8.94 -1.48
CA ASP A 568 15.00 10.13 -2.35
C ASP A 568 15.71 9.96 -3.69
N ASN A 569 16.95 9.44 -3.68
CA ASN A 569 17.70 9.14 -4.90
C ASN A 569 17.00 8.02 -5.71
N GLY A 570 16.51 6.97 -5.06
CA GLY A 570 15.74 5.89 -5.71
C GLY A 570 14.50 6.43 -6.42
N MET A 571 13.73 7.30 -5.76
CA MET A 571 12.56 7.95 -6.35
C MET A 571 12.94 8.87 -7.53
N TYR A 572 14.02 9.62 -7.40
CA TYR A 572 14.54 10.46 -8.49
C TYR A 572 14.92 9.61 -9.72
N TYR A 573 15.67 8.51 -9.52
CA TYR A 573 16.04 7.62 -10.62
C TYR A 573 14.84 6.90 -11.23
N LEU A 574 13.85 6.52 -10.41
CA LEU A 574 12.59 5.94 -10.89
C LEU A 574 11.84 6.94 -11.79
N GLU A 575 11.72 8.20 -11.34
CA GLU A 575 11.05 9.26 -12.09
C GLU A 575 11.78 9.55 -13.41
N GLN A 576 13.13 9.70 -13.36
CA GLN A 576 13.93 9.90 -14.55
C GLN A 576 13.90 8.70 -15.51
N GLY A 577 13.93 7.50 -14.97
CA GLY A 577 13.80 6.25 -15.76
C GLY A 577 12.43 6.16 -16.44
N SER A 578 11.37 6.42 -15.69
CA SER A 578 10.00 6.48 -16.21
C SER A 578 9.83 7.53 -17.30
N TYR A 579 10.38 8.75 -17.07
CA TYR A 579 10.37 9.81 -18.06
C TYR A 579 11.10 9.39 -19.35
N ARG A 580 12.31 8.81 -19.23
CA ARG A 580 13.07 8.33 -20.40
C ARG A 580 12.33 7.21 -21.14
N MET A 581 11.71 6.28 -20.41
CA MET A 581 10.93 5.21 -21.00
C MET A 581 9.69 5.76 -21.73
N THR A 582 8.99 6.73 -21.10
CA THR A 582 7.85 7.41 -21.73
C THR A 582 8.28 8.14 -23.01
N MET A 583 9.39 8.88 -22.99
CA MET A 583 9.93 9.56 -24.17
C MET A 583 10.39 8.59 -25.27
N PHE A 584 10.86 7.40 -24.90
CA PHE A 584 11.22 6.35 -25.84
C PHE A 584 9.97 5.75 -26.51
N ILE A 585 8.92 5.48 -25.73
CA ILE A 585 7.67 4.87 -26.23
C ILE A 585 6.81 5.93 -26.93
N MET A 586 6.59 7.10 -26.30
CA MET A 586 5.72 8.16 -26.77
C MET A 586 6.51 9.26 -27.50
N THR A 587 7.00 8.95 -28.67
CA THR A 587 7.82 9.90 -29.47
C THR A 587 7.00 11.00 -30.13
N GLY A 588 5.67 10.88 -30.21
CA GLY A 588 4.80 11.81 -30.91
C GLY A 588 4.83 11.69 -32.44
N TRP A 589 5.67 10.81 -32.98
CA TRP A 589 5.81 10.62 -34.41
C TRP A 589 5.13 9.33 -34.87
N LEU A 590 4.11 9.43 -35.71
CA LEU A 590 3.37 8.29 -36.28
C LEU A 590 4.31 7.26 -36.94
N ARG A 591 5.35 7.75 -37.63
CA ARG A 591 6.38 6.90 -38.23
C ARG A 591 7.07 6.00 -37.22
N THR A 592 7.43 6.51 -36.04
CA THR A 592 8.09 5.72 -35.02
C THR A 592 7.15 4.66 -34.41
N TYR A 593 5.88 5.01 -34.23
CA TYR A 593 4.88 4.04 -33.78
C TYR A 593 4.67 2.91 -34.78
N LEU A 594 4.58 3.24 -36.09
CA LEU A 594 4.51 2.21 -37.12
C LEU A 594 5.74 1.28 -37.11
N ASN A 595 6.94 1.84 -36.92
CA ASN A 595 8.15 1.02 -36.79
C ASN A 595 8.09 0.09 -35.58
N TYR A 596 7.60 0.56 -34.42
CA TYR A 596 7.44 -0.29 -33.24
C TYR A 596 6.42 -1.39 -33.45
N MET A 597 5.24 -1.06 -34.06
CA MET A 597 4.19 -2.03 -34.34
C MET A 597 4.68 -3.11 -35.32
N LEU A 598 5.31 -2.71 -36.43
CA LEU A 598 5.84 -3.65 -37.42
C LEU A 598 6.98 -4.51 -36.87
N SER A 599 7.86 -3.93 -36.04
CA SER A 599 8.92 -4.70 -35.36
C SER A 599 8.34 -5.75 -34.40
N ALA A 600 7.35 -5.34 -33.58
CA ALA A 600 6.67 -6.25 -32.67
C ALA A 600 5.93 -7.37 -33.43
N PHE A 601 5.27 -7.03 -34.56
CA PHE A 601 4.61 -8.01 -35.42
C PHE A 601 5.58 -9.04 -35.99
N ILE A 602 6.71 -8.58 -36.54
CA ILE A 602 7.75 -9.49 -37.07
C ILE A 602 8.28 -10.42 -35.98
N LEU A 603 8.64 -9.86 -34.80
CA LEU A 603 9.18 -10.65 -33.69
C LEU A 603 8.17 -11.66 -33.16
N MET A 604 6.92 -11.25 -32.98
CA MET A 604 5.87 -12.13 -32.47
C MET A 604 5.58 -13.27 -33.43
N MET A 605 5.36 -12.94 -34.71
CA MET A 605 5.06 -13.97 -35.73
C MET A 605 6.22 -14.90 -35.96
N ALA A 606 7.45 -14.39 -36.05
CA ALA A 606 8.65 -15.23 -36.18
C ALA A 606 8.81 -16.15 -34.96
N SER A 607 8.59 -15.63 -33.76
CA SER A 607 8.66 -16.44 -32.53
C SER A 607 7.63 -17.58 -32.54
N VAL A 608 6.36 -17.26 -32.87
CA VAL A 608 5.30 -18.28 -32.95
C VAL A 608 5.67 -19.33 -33.98
N MET A 609 6.09 -18.95 -35.21
CA MET A 609 6.45 -19.89 -36.27
C MET A 609 7.62 -20.82 -35.86
N ILE A 610 8.61 -20.28 -35.11
CA ILE A 610 9.74 -21.08 -34.64
C ILE A 610 9.31 -22.05 -33.52
N PHE A 611 8.56 -21.57 -32.53
CA PHE A 611 8.14 -22.40 -31.37
C PHE A 611 7.12 -23.48 -31.77
N THR A 612 6.24 -23.19 -32.71
CA THR A 612 5.24 -24.15 -33.21
C THR A 612 5.77 -25.05 -34.33
N GLN A 613 7.00 -24.83 -34.79
CA GLN A 613 7.60 -25.55 -35.95
C GLN A 613 6.72 -25.51 -37.22
N ALA A 614 6.00 -24.38 -37.40
CA ALA A 614 5.04 -24.22 -38.49
C ALA A 614 5.66 -23.98 -39.88
N LEU A 615 6.98 -24.15 -40.03
CA LEU A 615 7.70 -23.97 -41.29
C LEU A 615 7.73 -25.31 -42.11
N ASP A 616 6.53 -25.81 -42.43
CA ASP A 616 6.41 -26.96 -43.30
C ASP A 616 5.88 -26.53 -44.70
N PHE A 617 6.69 -26.72 -45.74
CA PHE A 617 6.38 -26.29 -47.10
C PHE A 617 6.27 -27.47 -48.03
N ASN A 618 5.05 -27.84 -48.39
CA ASN A 618 4.79 -28.88 -49.36
C ASN A 618 4.27 -28.27 -50.68
N PHE A 619 5.09 -28.31 -51.74
CA PHE A 619 4.77 -27.79 -53.05
C PHE A 619 4.13 -28.81 -53.99
N SER A 620 3.83 -29.99 -53.51
CA SER A 620 3.31 -31.10 -54.35
C SER A 620 1.89 -30.90 -54.88
N SER A 621 1.11 -30.03 -54.24
CA SER A 621 -0.30 -29.71 -54.57
C SER A 621 -0.50 -28.41 -55.39
N MET A 622 0.59 -27.81 -55.88
CA MET A 622 0.47 -26.54 -56.64
C MET A 622 -0.25 -26.73 -57.99
N THR A 623 -1.20 -25.85 -58.24
CA THR A 623 -1.93 -25.75 -59.55
C THR A 623 -0.95 -25.26 -60.64
N LYS A 624 -1.20 -25.67 -61.92
CA LYS A 624 -0.38 -25.18 -63.01
C LYS A 624 -0.59 -23.70 -63.22
N VAL A 625 0.50 -22.93 -63.16
CA VAL A 625 0.50 -21.49 -63.44
C VAL A 625 0.34 -21.26 -64.92
N THR A 626 -0.61 -20.39 -65.28
CA THR A 626 -0.86 -20.04 -66.72
C THR A 626 -0.05 -18.80 -67.11
N VAL A 627 0.13 -18.61 -68.43
CA VAL A 627 0.80 -17.39 -68.94
C VAL A 627 0.09 -16.11 -68.49
N VAL A 628 -1.25 -16.15 -68.35
CA VAL A 628 -2.03 -15.00 -67.90
C VAL A 628 -1.70 -14.67 -66.41
N ASP A 629 -1.58 -15.64 -65.54
CA ASP A 629 -1.20 -15.43 -64.12
C ASP A 629 0.18 -14.74 -64.02
N PHE A 630 1.10 -15.15 -64.94
CA PHE A 630 2.45 -14.55 -64.99
C PHE A 630 2.39 -13.08 -65.43
N VAL A 631 1.56 -12.75 -66.40
CA VAL A 631 1.39 -11.36 -66.86
C VAL A 631 0.79 -10.49 -65.78
N LEU A 632 -0.26 -10.97 -65.11
CA LEU A 632 -0.89 -10.24 -64.01
C LEU A 632 0.07 -10.02 -62.84
N ALA A 633 0.82 -11.05 -62.44
CA ALA A 633 1.88 -10.93 -61.41
C ALA A 633 2.96 -9.90 -61.82
N ALA A 634 3.35 -9.89 -63.10
CA ALA A 634 4.32 -8.91 -63.60
C ALA A 634 3.77 -7.46 -63.51
N VAL A 635 2.49 -7.25 -63.88
CA VAL A 635 1.82 -5.95 -63.78
C VAL A 635 1.75 -5.49 -62.32
N ILE A 636 1.40 -6.40 -61.38
CA ILE A 636 1.38 -6.06 -59.94
C ILE A 636 2.78 -5.67 -59.45
N LEU A 637 3.82 -6.40 -59.85
CA LEU A 637 5.19 -6.09 -59.47
C LEU A 637 5.66 -4.73 -60.03
N VAL A 638 5.37 -4.43 -61.28
CA VAL A 638 5.72 -3.16 -61.96
C VAL A 638 4.99 -2.00 -61.27
N THR A 639 3.71 -2.17 -60.95
CA THR A 639 2.93 -1.11 -60.25
C THR A 639 3.44 -0.91 -58.84
N LEU A 640 3.79 -1.96 -58.08
CA LEU A 640 4.38 -1.86 -56.74
C LEU A 640 5.73 -1.12 -56.76
N VAL A 641 6.62 -1.48 -57.68
CA VAL A 641 7.89 -0.79 -57.86
C VAL A 641 7.65 0.69 -58.24
N GLY A 642 6.71 0.93 -59.14
CA GLY A 642 6.31 2.29 -59.53
C GLY A 642 5.81 3.14 -58.34
N ILE A 643 5.02 2.57 -57.45
CA ILE A 643 4.54 3.26 -56.22
C ILE A 643 5.71 3.66 -55.32
N VAL A 644 6.65 2.74 -55.09
CA VAL A 644 7.82 2.99 -54.21
C VAL A 644 8.72 4.11 -54.75
N PHE A 645 8.92 4.18 -56.05
CA PHE A 645 9.78 5.20 -56.70
C PHE A 645 9.03 6.46 -57.15
N SER A 646 7.70 6.51 -57.01
CA SER A 646 6.90 7.65 -57.43
C SER A 646 7.21 8.89 -56.55
N LYS A 647 7.45 10.02 -57.20
CA LYS A 647 7.63 11.34 -56.56
C LYS A 647 6.32 12.15 -56.48
N SER A 648 5.26 11.69 -57.12
CA SER A 648 3.96 12.34 -57.10
C SER A 648 2.91 11.52 -56.40
N ARG A 649 2.16 12.12 -55.46
CA ARG A 649 1.03 11.46 -54.80
C ARG A 649 -0.04 10.95 -55.76
N ILE A 650 -0.34 11.77 -56.74
CA ILE A 650 -1.34 11.40 -57.75
C ILE A 650 -0.90 10.16 -58.55
N THR A 651 0.36 10.11 -58.95
CA THR A 651 0.94 8.95 -59.64
C THR A 651 0.89 7.70 -58.75
N SER A 652 1.21 7.83 -57.46
CA SER A 652 1.13 6.70 -56.49
C SER A 652 -0.30 6.18 -56.36
N ILE A 653 -1.32 7.07 -56.30
CA ILE A 653 -2.74 6.69 -56.19
C ILE A 653 -3.20 5.99 -57.47
N ILE A 654 -2.83 6.50 -58.65
CA ILE A 654 -3.20 5.87 -59.94
C ILE A 654 -2.55 4.48 -60.04
N LEU A 655 -1.29 4.33 -59.66
CA LEU A 655 -0.62 3.03 -59.69
C LEU A 655 -1.22 2.06 -58.64
N LEU A 656 -1.66 2.56 -57.48
CA LEU A 656 -2.35 1.75 -56.45
C LEU A 656 -3.69 1.24 -57.04
N GLY A 657 -4.47 2.11 -57.70
CA GLY A 657 -5.67 1.72 -58.37
C GLY A 657 -5.44 0.70 -59.49
N ALA A 658 -4.41 0.90 -60.32
CA ALA A 658 -4.02 -0.06 -61.35
C ALA A 658 -3.68 -1.45 -60.75
N MET A 659 -3.00 -1.49 -59.61
CA MET A 659 -2.74 -2.72 -58.89
C MET A 659 -4.02 -3.38 -58.39
N GLY A 660 -4.91 -2.61 -57.74
CA GLY A 660 -6.19 -3.12 -57.22
C GLY A 660 -7.11 -3.66 -58.34
N TYR A 661 -7.20 -2.99 -59.49
CA TYR A 661 -7.92 -3.52 -60.61
C TYR A 661 -7.29 -4.79 -61.20
N THR A 662 -5.97 -4.90 -61.23
CA THR A 662 -5.26 -6.12 -61.63
C THR A 662 -5.60 -7.29 -60.71
N ILE A 663 -5.67 -7.06 -59.39
CA ILE A 663 -6.12 -8.06 -58.40
C ILE A 663 -7.58 -8.46 -58.67
N SER A 664 -8.45 -7.52 -58.99
CA SER A 664 -9.85 -7.84 -59.38
C SER A 664 -9.93 -8.76 -60.60
N ILE A 665 -9.12 -8.53 -61.64
CA ILE A 665 -9.02 -9.42 -62.80
C ILE A 665 -8.51 -10.79 -62.38
N PHE A 666 -7.54 -10.86 -61.47
CA PHE A 666 -7.03 -12.12 -60.95
C PHE A 666 -8.13 -12.94 -60.25
N PHE A 667 -9.03 -12.29 -59.47
CA PHE A 667 -10.18 -12.95 -58.87
C PHE A 667 -11.20 -13.45 -59.90
N VAL A 668 -11.41 -12.71 -60.99
CA VAL A 668 -12.29 -13.17 -62.10
C VAL A 668 -11.74 -14.47 -62.71
N ILE A 669 -10.44 -14.51 -63.01
CA ILE A 669 -9.79 -15.68 -63.57
C ILE A 669 -9.82 -16.87 -62.60
N SER A 670 -9.70 -16.60 -61.33
CA SER A 670 -9.80 -17.61 -60.25
C SER A 670 -11.23 -18.04 -59.94
N ARG A 671 -12.22 -17.62 -60.73
CA ARG A 671 -13.68 -17.95 -60.64
C ARG A 671 -14.27 -17.47 -59.28
N ALA A 672 -13.82 -16.33 -58.77
CA ALA A 672 -14.31 -15.69 -57.54
C ALA A 672 -15.04 -14.35 -57.88
N PRO A 673 -16.22 -14.36 -58.51
CA PRO A 673 -16.89 -13.15 -59.03
C PRO A 673 -17.28 -12.17 -57.92
N ASP A 674 -17.69 -12.65 -56.74
CA ASP A 674 -18.07 -11.78 -55.61
C ASP A 674 -16.88 -11.01 -55.07
N LEU A 675 -15.73 -11.67 -54.92
CA LEU A 675 -14.48 -11.01 -54.52
C LEU A 675 -14.01 -10.00 -55.57
N ALA A 676 -14.14 -10.36 -56.87
CA ALA A 676 -13.78 -9.48 -57.97
C ALA A 676 -14.65 -8.20 -57.99
N LEU A 677 -15.97 -8.34 -57.81
CA LEU A 677 -16.89 -7.21 -57.78
C LEU A 677 -16.64 -6.31 -56.55
N THR A 678 -16.48 -6.90 -55.40
CA THR A 678 -16.17 -6.17 -54.15
C THR A 678 -14.85 -5.41 -54.28
N GLN A 679 -13.77 -6.07 -54.76
CA GLN A 679 -12.47 -5.42 -54.96
C GLN A 679 -12.57 -4.25 -55.94
N LEU A 680 -13.31 -4.41 -57.07
CA LEU A 680 -13.49 -3.36 -58.05
C LEU A 680 -14.23 -2.14 -57.47
N ILE A 681 -15.30 -2.36 -56.72
CA ILE A 681 -16.08 -1.29 -56.10
C ILE A 681 -15.25 -0.56 -55.02
N ILE A 682 -14.63 -1.30 -54.11
CA ILE A 682 -13.84 -0.72 -53.03
C ILE A 682 -12.64 0.04 -53.58
N GLU A 683 -11.94 -0.51 -54.59
CA GLU A 683 -10.82 0.17 -55.21
C GLU A 683 -11.23 1.48 -55.87
N THR A 684 -12.33 1.46 -56.61
CA THR A 684 -12.89 2.65 -57.26
C THR A 684 -13.21 3.75 -56.23
N ILE A 685 -13.92 3.39 -55.16
CA ILE A 685 -14.26 4.32 -54.09
C ILE A 685 -13.00 4.84 -53.40
N SER A 686 -12.05 3.97 -53.05
CA SER A 686 -10.79 4.34 -52.38
C SER A 686 -9.96 5.30 -53.21
N VAL A 687 -9.76 5.02 -54.49
CA VAL A 687 -9.02 5.90 -55.43
C VAL A 687 -9.69 7.27 -55.51
N VAL A 688 -11.00 7.33 -55.63
CA VAL A 688 -11.73 8.62 -55.69
C VAL A 688 -11.60 9.39 -54.38
N LEU A 689 -11.75 8.73 -53.23
CA LEU A 689 -11.60 9.35 -51.92
C LEU A 689 -10.18 9.87 -51.72
N TYR A 690 -9.17 9.08 -52.05
CA TYR A 690 -7.77 9.50 -51.93
C TYR A 690 -7.47 10.70 -52.86
N LEU A 691 -7.93 10.72 -54.10
CA LEU A 691 -7.76 11.86 -54.97
C LEU A 691 -8.41 13.13 -54.42
N LEU A 692 -9.62 13.03 -53.83
CA LEU A 692 -10.31 14.17 -53.21
C LEU A 692 -9.58 14.69 -51.98
N VAL A 693 -9.12 13.82 -51.07
CA VAL A 693 -8.42 14.20 -49.88
C VAL A 693 -7.04 14.81 -50.19
N PHE A 694 -6.29 14.17 -51.06
CA PHE A 694 -4.91 14.61 -51.36
C PHE A 694 -4.86 15.85 -52.25
N TYR A 695 -5.95 16.20 -52.94
CA TYR A 695 -6.05 17.45 -53.66
C TYR A 695 -5.88 18.67 -52.74
N HIS A 696 -6.36 18.59 -51.49
CA HIS A 696 -6.31 19.68 -50.51
C HIS A 696 -5.04 19.66 -49.63
N LEU A 697 -4.18 18.65 -49.80
CA LEU A 697 -2.95 18.56 -48.98
C LEU A 697 -1.79 19.33 -49.66
N PRO A 698 -0.89 19.93 -48.86
CA PRO A 698 0.31 20.61 -49.38
C PRO A 698 1.20 19.63 -50.13
N GLN A 699 1.96 20.15 -51.13
CA GLN A 699 2.89 19.32 -51.89
C GLN A 699 3.94 18.63 -50.98
N PHE A 700 4.54 17.52 -51.49
CA PHE A 700 5.58 16.82 -50.74
C PHE A 700 6.69 17.77 -50.30
N SER A 701 6.95 17.86 -49.00
CA SER A 701 8.17 18.49 -48.54
C SER A 701 9.34 17.55 -48.83
N ASN A 702 10.38 18.02 -49.54
CA ASN A 702 11.65 17.30 -49.70
C ASN A 702 12.40 17.28 -48.34
N ILE A 703 11.90 16.52 -47.35
CA ILE A 703 12.68 16.27 -46.15
C ILE A 703 13.66 15.16 -46.50
N GLU A 704 14.94 15.52 -46.64
CA GLU A 704 16.03 14.55 -46.78
C GLU A 704 16.05 13.63 -45.56
N GLU A 705 15.65 12.37 -45.72
CA GLU A 705 15.69 11.40 -44.65
C GLU A 705 17.12 10.99 -44.35
N LYS A 706 17.47 10.93 -43.06
CA LYS A 706 18.79 10.46 -42.65
C LYS A 706 18.99 9.01 -43.12
N PRO A 707 20.14 8.60 -43.65
CA PRO A 707 20.42 7.27 -44.18
C PRO A 707 20.07 6.13 -43.23
N LYS A 708 20.24 6.33 -41.93
CA LYS A 708 19.89 5.35 -40.89
C LYS A 708 18.38 4.98 -40.85
N TRP A 709 17.51 5.95 -41.11
CA TRP A 709 16.06 5.71 -41.12
C TRP A 709 15.62 5.01 -42.39
N LEU A 710 16.26 5.27 -43.50
CA LEU A 710 16.00 4.61 -44.78
C LEU A 710 16.32 3.11 -44.68
N SER A 711 17.48 2.75 -44.12
CA SER A 711 17.87 1.34 -43.91
C SER A 711 16.95 0.58 -42.97
N MET A 712 16.47 1.22 -41.92
CA MET A 712 15.51 0.61 -40.97
C MET A 712 14.16 0.35 -41.62
N LYS A 713 13.63 1.30 -42.38
CA LYS A 713 12.38 1.12 -43.12
C LYS A 713 12.48 -0.03 -44.11
N THR A 714 13.56 -0.11 -44.89
CA THR A 714 13.81 -1.18 -45.84
C THR A 714 13.85 -2.54 -45.16
N PHE A 715 14.59 -2.61 -44.02
CA PHE A 715 14.66 -3.85 -43.23
C PHE A 715 13.28 -4.29 -42.73
N LEU A 716 12.49 -3.38 -42.15
CA LEU A 716 11.14 -3.68 -41.67
C LEU A 716 10.19 -4.07 -42.79
N SER A 717 10.25 -3.39 -43.94
CA SER A 717 9.38 -3.71 -45.09
C SER A 717 9.69 -5.10 -45.64
N ILE A 718 10.97 -5.44 -45.79
CA ILE A 718 11.39 -6.80 -46.23
C ILE A 718 10.97 -7.83 -45.17
N GLY A 719 11.20 -7.54 -43.88
CA GLY A 719 10.85 -8.45 -42.80
C GLY A 719 9.35 -8.77 -42.74
N VAL A 720 8.49 -7.74 -42.82
CA VAL A 720 7.03 -7.94 -42.88
C VAL A 720 6.64 -8.75 -44.13
N GLY A 721 7.20 -8.41 -45.30
CA GLY A 721 6.93 -9.16 -46.53
C GLY A 721 7.30 -10.63 -46.43
N VAL A 722 8.50 -10.92 -45.94
CA VAL A 722 8.97 -12.31 -45.74
C VAL A 722 8.05 -13.04 -44.74
N ILE A 723 7.75 -12.45 -43.57
CA ILE A 723 6.89 -13.08 -42.56
C ILE A 723 5.49 -13.37 -43.12
N ILE A 724 4.86 -12.41 -43.80
CA ILE A 724 3.52 -12.61 -44.38
C ILE A 724 3.58 -13.73 -45.42
N THR A 725 4.61 -13.77 -46.29
CA THR A 725 4.78 -14.83 -47.28
C THR A 725 4.92 -16.19 -46.61
N LEU A 726 5.78 -16.30 -45.57
CA LEU A 726 5.98 -17.56 -44.88
C LEU A 726 4.72 -18.04 -44.15
N VAL A 727 3.99 -17.12 -43.50
CA VAL A 727 2.69 -17.42 -42.84
C VAL A 727 1.67 -17.92 -43.88
N SER A 728 1.57 -17.25 -45.04
CA SER A 728 0.65 -17.63 -46.10
C SER A 728 0.96 -19.02 -46.65
N LEU A 729 2.26 -19.34 -46.90
CA LEU A 729 2.68 -20.63 -47.36
C LEU A 729 2.46 -21.73 -46.31
N SER A 730 2.74 -21.45 -45.06
CA SER A 730 2.48 -22.37 -43.94
C SER A 730 0.98 -22.65 -43.75
N ALA A 731 0.12 -21.61 -43.78
CA ALA A 731 -1.33 -21.75 -43.65
C ALA A 731 -1.94 -22.56 -44.81
N TYR A 732 -1.37 -22.47 -46.00
CA TYR A 732 -1.83 -23.24 -47.14
C TYR A 732 -1.57 -24.76 -46.98
N ASN A 733 -0.48 -25.11 -46.34
CA ASN A 733 -0.06 -26.51 -46.17
C ASN A 733 -0.60 -27.19 -44.91
N THR A 734 -1.00 -26.44 -43.90
CA THR A 734 -1.40 -26.98 -42.60
C THR A 734 -2.91 -26.80 -42.39
N THR A 735 -3.68 -27.86 -42.65
CA THR A 735 -5.11 -27.92 -42.30
C THR A 735 -5.24 -28.87 -41.10
N PHE A 736 -5.57 -28.31 -39.91
CA PHE A 736 -5.76 -29.09 -38.70
C PHE A 736 -7.13 -29.75 -38.58
N TYR A 737 -8.12 -29.22 -39.29
CA TYR A 737 -9.51 -29.67 -39.25
C TYR A 737 -10.08 -29.79 -40.66
N ASP A 738 -11.09 -30.64 -40.81
CA ASP A 738 -11.85 -30.71 -42.06
C ASP A 738 -12.52 -29.39 -42.40
N SER A 739 -12.57 -29.03 -43.67
CA SER A 739 -13.15 -27.76 -44.10
C SER A 739 -14.66 -27.73 -43.85
N ILE A 740 -15.14 -26.71 -43.14
CA ILE A 740 -16.57 -26.44 -42.96
C ILE A 740 -17.26 -25.98 -44.23
N SER A 741 -16.50 -25.71 -45.28
CA SER A 741 -17.04 -25.26 -46.58
C SER A 741 -18.04 -26.25 -47.16
N LYS A 742 -17.84 -27.57 -46.92
CA LYS A 742 -18.74 -28.61 -47.35
C LYS A 742 -20.17 -28.41 -46.82
N TYR A 743 -20.32 -28.04 -45.56
CA TYR A 743 -21.61 -27.77 -44.96
C TYR A 743 -22.33 -26.64 -45.70
N TYR A 744 -21.65 -25.54 -45.99
CA TYR A 744 -22.24 -24.42 -46.70
C TYR A 744 -22.56 -24.75 -48.15
N VAL A 745 -21.72 -25.54 -48.83
CA VAL A 745 -21.99 -25.99 -50.22
C VAL A 745 -23.25 -26.83 -50.27
N ASP A 746 -23.42 -27.78 -49.37
CA ASP A 746 -24.55 -28.72 -49.35
C ASP A 746 -25.86 -28.05 -48.91
N ASN A 747 -25.81 -27.09 -48.00
CA ASN A 747 -27.02 -26.53 -47.31
C ASN A 747 -27.42 -25.12 -47.80
N ALA A 748 -26.57 -24.39 -48.51
CA ALA A 748 -26.87 -23.01 -48.90
C ALA A 748 -28.20 -22.85 -49.71
N TYR A 749 -28.54 -23.81 -50.57
CA TYR A 749 -29.79 -23.77 -51.29
C TYR A 749 -30.96 -24.37 -50.50
N VAL A 750 -30.71 -25.44 -49.75
CA VAL A 750 -31.77 -26.20 -49.07
C VAL A 750 -32.29 -25.42 -47.85
N GLU A 751 -31.41 -24.85 -47.05
CA GLU A 751 -31.76 -24.14 -45.80
C GLU A 751 -31.99 -22.64 -46.02
N ALA A 752 -31.21 -21.98 -46.89
CA ALA A 752 -31.30 -20.53 -47.08
C ALA A 752 -31.78 -20.11 -48.46
N ALA A 753 -32.26 -21.04 -49.33
CA ALA A 753 -32.84 -20.82 -50.63
C ALA A 753 -31.99 -19.99 -51.63
N GLY A 754 -30.69 -19.80 -51.34
CA GLY A 754 -29.77 -18.99 -52.14
C GLY A 754 -28.80 -19.82 -52.97
N ARG A 755 -28.58 -19.43 -54.26
CA ARG A 755 -27.60 -20.09 -55.14
C ARG A 755 -26.16 -19.54 -54.99
N ASN A 756 -26.01 -18.31 -54.45
CA ASN A 756 -24.72 -17.73 -54.23
C ASN A 756 -24.31 -17.99 -52.74
N ILE A 757 -23.41 -18.92 -52.53
CA ILE A 757 -22.98 -19.39 -51.20
C ILE A 757 -22.39 -18.23 -50.40
N VAL A 758 -21.59 -17.36 -51.01
CA VAL A 758 -20.95 -16.24 -50.34
C VAL A 758 -21.99 -15.27 -49.76
N ASN A 759 -22.97 -14.88 -50.57
CA ASN A 759 -24.03 -14.01 -50.10
C ASN A 759 -24.91 -14.66 -49.03
N VAL A 760 -25.22 -15.94 -49.18
CA VAL A 760 -25.97 -16.70 -48.19
C VAL A 760 -25.26 -16.74 -46.83
N ILE A 761 -23.96 -16.94 -46.81
CA ILE A 761 -23.18 -16.91 -45.58
C ILE A 761 -23.25 -15.52 -44.94
N LEU A 762 -23.05 -14.46 -45.68
CA LEU A 762 -23.02 -13.08 -45.20
C LEU A 762 -24.38 -12.56 -44.72
N VAL A 763 -25.49 -12.99 -45.32
CA VAL A 763 -26.80 -12.42 -45.05
C VAL A 763 -27.67 -13.32 -44.18
N ASP A 764 -27.48 -14.63 -44.23
CA ASP A 764 -28.30 -15.59 -43.50
C ASP A 764 -27.51 -16.37 -42.44
N PHE A 765 -26.63 -17.33 -42.81
CA PHE A 765 -25.92 -18.16 -41.86
C PHE A 765 -25.10 -17.37 -40.81
N ARG A 766 -24.49 -16.27 -41.25
CA ARG A 766 -23.68 -15.37 -40.37
C ARG A 766 -24.16 -13.92 -40.48
N GLY A 767 -25.43 -13.68 -40.68
CA GLY A 767 -26.00 -12.35 -40.81
C GLY A 767 -25.77 -11.42 -39.63
N PHE A 768 -25.67 -11.94 -38.43
CA PHE A 768 -25.32 -11.15 -37.25
C PHE A 768 -23.90 -10.54 -37.32
N ASP A 769 -22.93 -11.23 -37.92
CA ASP A 769 -21.59 -10.67 -38.10
C ASP A 769 -21.63 -9.41 -38.94
N THR A 770 -22.35 -9.45 -40.07
CA THR A 770 -22.52 -8.32 -40.99
C THR A 770 -23.32 -7.18 -40.34
N MET A 771 -24.31 -7.50 -39.51
CA MET A 771 -25.05 -6.50 -38.76
C MET A 771 -24.19 -5.79 -37.72
N PHE A 772 -23.34 -6.51 -36.99
CA PHE A 772 -22.41 -5.91 -36.03
C PHE A 772 -21.30 -5.10 -36.69
N GLU A 773 -20.83 -5.48 -37.89
CA GLU A 773 -19.90 -4.65 -38.65
C GLU A 773 -20.47 -3.28 -38.98
N THR A 774 -21.75 -3.21 -39.41
CA THR A 774 -22.42 -1.92 -39.67
C THR A 774 -22.57 -1.08 -38.41
N ALA A 775 -22.81 -1.72 -37.24
CA ALA A 775 -22.86 -1.03 -35.95
C ALA A 775 -21.48 -0.45 -35.59
N VAL A 776 -20.39 -1.20 -35.77
CA VAL A 776 -19.01 -0.74 -35.51
C VAL A 776 -18.66 0.46 -36.40
N LEU A 777 -19.00 0.40 -37.71
CA LEU A 777 -18.78 1.52 -38.63
C LEU A 777 -19.57 2.76 -38.20
N SER A 778 -20.79 2.59 -37.73
CA SER A 778 -21.62 3.68 -37.21
C SER A 778 -21.04 4.33 -35.96
N ILE A 779 -20.50 3.52 -35.04
CA ILE A 779 -19.79 4.01 -33.82
C ILE A 779 -18.54 4.79 -34.22
N ALA A 780 -17.75 4.29 -35.17
CA ALA A 780 -16.57 4.98 -35.68
C ALA A 780 -16.94 6.34 -36.32
N ALA A 781 -17.99 6.38 -37.13
CA ALA A 781 -18.48 7.61 -37.75
C ALA A 781 -18.96 8.64 -36.73
N ILE A 782 -19.69 8.21 -35.68
CA ILE A 782 -20.10 9.08 -34.57
C ILE A 782 -18.89 9.61 -33.80
N GLY A 783 -17.87 8.75 -33.54
CA GLY A 783 -16.63 9.14 -32.89
C GLY A 783 -15.86 10.23 -33.68
N ILE A 784 -15.74 10.06 -34.98
CA ILE A 784 -15.11 11.05 -35.89
C ILE A 784 -15.90 12.36 -35.85
N TYR A 785 -17.23 12.29 -35.98
CA TYR A 785 -18.11 13.46 -35.93
C TYR A 785 -17.97 14.23 -34.63
N ALA A 786 -17.95 13.53 -33.51
CA ALA A 786 -17.77 14.14 -32.18
C ALA A 786 -16.41 14.88 -32.05
N MET A 787 -15.33 14.28 -32.58
CA MET A 787 -14.00 14.93 -32.56
C MET A 787 -13.95 16.19 -33.44
N ILE A 788 -14.59 16.17 -34.62
CA ILE A 788 -14.67 17.34 -35.50
C ILE A 788 -15.48 18.45 -34.86
N LYS A 789 -16.64 18.11 -34.28
CA LYS A 789 -17.51 19.08 -33.60
C LYS A 789 -16.85 19.77 -32.40
N LEU A 790 -16.10 19.04 -31.59
CA LEU A 790 -15.35 19.61 -30.44
C LEU A 790 -14.31 20.64 -30.89
N ARG A 791 -13.64 20.43 -32.03
CA ARG A 791 -12.68 21.41 -32.56
C ARG A 791 -13.36 22.68 -33.06
N LEU A 792 -14.50 22.57 -33.69
CA LEU A 792 -15.27 23.72 -34.18
C LEU A 792 -15.80 24.59 -33.05
N THR A 793 -16.25 24.00 -31.94
CA THR A 793 -16.74 24.75 -30.79
C THR A 793 -15.62 25.55 -30.10
N LYS A 794 -14.40 24.99 -29.96
CA LYS A 794 -13.25 25.72 -29.38
C LYS A 794 -12.77 26.89 -30.26
N ARG A 795 -12.96 26.81 -31.57
CA ARG A 795 -12.53 27.88 -32.50
C ARG A 795 -13.55 29.05 -32.51
N GLY A 796 -14.84 28.74 -32.30
CA GLY A 796 -15.88 29.78 -32.19
C GLY A 796 -15.83 30.58 -30.88
N GLU A 797 -15.45 29.97 -29.75
CA GLU A 797 -15.34 30.66 -28.48
C GLU A 797 -14.12 31.61 -28.37
N ASN A 798 -13.06 31.35 -29.14
CA ASN A 798 -11.89 32.23 -29.16
C ASN A 798 -12.07 33.44 -30.11
N ASP A 799 -12.93 33.34 -31.13
CA ASP A 799 -13.21 34.44 -32.06
C ASP A 799 -14.26 35.43 -31.55
N GLU A 800 -15.02 35.09 -30.48
CA GLU A 800 -15.94 36.00 -29.79
C GLU A 800 -15.29 36.81 -28.65
N ASN A 801 -14.04 36.50 -28.24
CA ASN A 801 -13.30 37.18 -27.19
C ASN A 801 -12.09 37.99 -27.71
N GLU A 802 -11.84 38.10 -29.05
CA GLU A 802 -11.03 39.13 -29.70
C GLU A 802 -11.91 40.21 -30.34
#